data_ef87857f774a4fa60f49168ea8f3768c
#
_entry.id   ef87857f774a4fa60f49168ea8f3768c
#
_cell.length_a   1.000
_cell.length_b   1.000
_cell.length_c   1.000
_cell.angle_alpha   90.00
_cell.angle_beta   90.00
_cell.angle_gamma   90.00
#
_symmetry.space_group_name_H-M   'P 1'
#
loop_
_entity.id
_entity.type
_entity.pdbx_description
1 polymer ?
#
loop_
_entity_poly.entity_id
_entity_poly.type
_entity_poly.pdbx_seq_one_letter_code
_entity_poly.pdbx_strand_id
1 'polypeptide(L)'
;MQIILAKTAGFCFGVNRAVKLTYELLEQGRPVATLGPLIHNPQVVEDLESKGAITCDSVDDVPDGCEVVIRSHGVGQSVYDKISTRRLAYHDATCPFVTKIHKIAARAGAEGAMLLVAGDAKHPEVQGIVGHTTGKVEVFANLAELEKLLPELTQQKSIFAVAQTTFNVQSWETCKEFLKNQCTNAKIFDTICNATWARQQEAEDLSQKCDHMVVIGGHHSSNTQKLLQVAARHTKAINVETADELDKDWLNGARIVGVTAGASTPSSIIEEVLNCMSEEIRDDMSFEEMLAASEAKPLYAGKIVKAKVISVSPTECVVGIDGSKHTGIVKLSEMSHDPNAKMEDLVKVDDELDLVVVKTNDQEGVDTLSRVRFEAQKGMKDVSEAAENGTVMEGDVMEANKGGVVVNVKGVRVFVPRSQATMRRDEDYTKLVGQHVQLVITECAGRKIVGSINKVTAEENKAKRDEFWKNVEVDKQYTGVVKSLTSYGAFVDIGGVDGLCHISELSWNNIKHPSEVVSVGDTIEVYVKSYDPENQKVSLGYKKEEDNPWEKLKNEYPIGSEFEAPVVSITKFGAFVRILPGIDGLVHISEISNERVNKVSDVLKVGDMVKVKLINVDFDRKRISLSMKACLDEAAEDAE
;
A
#
# COMPACT_ATOMS: atom_id res chain seq x y z
N MET A 1 -0.68 -34.02 -34.06
CA MET A 1 -1.56 -32.84 -33.88
C MET A 1 -1.69 -32.61 -32.36
N GLN A 2 -1.50 -31.40 -31.87
CA GLN A 2 -1.69 -31.04 -30.46
C GLN A 2 -3.07 -30.41 -30.29
N ILE A 3 -3.83 -30.84 -29.26
CA ILE A 3 -5.14 -30.26 -28.95
C ILE A 3 -4.97 -29.39 -27.69
N ILE A 4 -5.48 -28.16 -27.71
CA ILE A 4 -5.49 -27.24 -26.57
C ILE A 4 -6.94 -26.90 -26.25
N LEU A 5 -7.43 -27.40 -25.11
CA LEU A 5 -8.76 -27.09 -24.60
C LEU A 5 -8.74 -25.76 -23.82
N ALA A 6 -9.67 -24.86 -24.15
CA ALA A 6 -9.87 -23.63 -23.40
C ALA A 6 -10.33 -23.95 -21.96
N LYS A 7 -9.72 -23.28 -20.97
CA LYS A 7 -10.05 -23.43 -19.56
C LYS A 7 -11.47 -22.98 -19.22
N THR A 8 -12.00 -22.03 -20.00
CA THR A 8 -13.35 -21.48 -19.84
C THR A 8 -14.43 -22.30 -20.56
N ALA A 9 -14.08 -23.37 -21.29
CA ALA A 9 -15.03 -24.18 -22.03
C ALA A 9 -16.14 -24.78 -21.14
N GLY A 10 -17.35 -24.89 -21.66
CA GLY A 10 -18.49 -25.52 -20.98
C GLY A 10 -19.37 -24.58 -20.16
N PHE A 11 -20.25 -25.13 -19.33
CA PHE A 11 -21.28 -24.39 -18.61
C PHE A 11 -20.74 -23.16 -17.86
N CYS A 12 -21.38 -22.02 -18.06
CA CYS A 12 -21.16 -20.88 -17.16
C CYS A 12 -21.93 -21.07 -15.85
N PHE A 13 -21.63 -20.22 -14.86
CA PHE A 13 -22.29 -20.25 -13.55
C PHE A 13 -23.82 -20.21 -13.65
N GLY A 14 -24.37 -19.25 -14.43
CA GLY A 14 -25.82 -19.07 -14.54
C GLY A 14 -26.53 -20.27 -15.15
N VAL A 15 -25.95 -20.86 -16.20
CA VAL A 15 -26.47 -22.08 -16.85
C VAL A 15 -26.39 -23.28 -15.91
N ASN A 16 -25.24 -23.51 -15.29
CA ASN A 16 -25.07 -24.63 -14.35
C ASN A 16 -26.05 -24.58 -13.18
N ARG A 17 -26.31 -23.37 -12.62
CA ARG A 17 -27.29 -23.13 -11.58
C ARG A 17 -28.71 -23.51 -12.02
N ALA A 18 -29.11 -23.06 -13.21
CA ALA A 18 -30.45 -23.34 -13.73
C ALA A 18 -30.66 -24.83 -13.99
N VAL A 19 -29.69 -25.49 -14.62
CA VAL A 19 -29.72 -26.93 -14.93
C VAL A 19 -29.75 -27.76 -13.64
N LYS A 20 -28.86 -27.45 -12.67
CA LYS A 20 -28.78 -28.16 -11.40
C LYS A 20 -30.08 -28.03 -10.60
N LEU A 21 -30.63 -26.82 -10.49
CA LEU A 21 -31.90 -26.57 -9.82
C LEU A 21 -33.02 -27.40 -10.42
N THR A 22 -33.12 -27.50 -11.76
CA THR A 22 -34.17 -28.26 -12.43
C THR A 22 -34.01 -29.76 -12.18
N TYR A 23 -32.79 -30.30 -12.23
CA TYR A 23 -32.56 -31.71 -11.88
C TYR A 23 -32.92 -32.00 -10.42
N GLU A 24 -32.53 -31.16 -9.46
CA GLU A 24 -32.85 -31.33 -8.05
C GLU A 24 -34.36 -31.38 -7.80
N LEU A 25 -35.15 -30.55 -8.51
CA LEU A 25 -36.60 -30.57 -8.43
C LEU A 25 -37.19 -31.86 -9.01
N LEU A 26 -36.69 -32.31 -10.15
CA LEU A 26 -37.14 -33.56 -10.79
C LEU A 26 -36.79 -34.80 -9.93
N GLU A 27 -35.59 -34.85 -9.35
CA GLU A 27 -35.16 -35.91 -8.42
C GLU A 27 -36.02 -35.97 -7.16
N GLN A 28 -36.56 -34.82 -6.71
CA GLN A 28 -37.52 -34.75 -5.61
C GLN A 28 -38.95 -35.19 -6.01
N GLY A 29 -39.15 -35.59 -7.27
CA GLY A 29 -40.44 -36.00 -7.80
C GLY A 29 -41.43 -34.85 -7.99
N ARG A 30 -40.98 -33.63 -8.08
CA ARG A 30 -41.82 -32.45 -8.31
C ARG A 30 -42.15 -32.33 -9.80
N PRO A 31 -43.39 -32.03 -10.17
CA PRO A 31 -43.76 -31.75 -11.54
C PRO A 31 -43.25 -30.35 -11.94
N VAL A 32 -42.33 -30.30 -12.89
CA VAL A 32 -41.65 -29.06 -13.29
C VAL A 32 -42.07 -28.66 -14.71
N ALA A 33 -42.36 -27.39 -14.87
CA ALA A 33 -42.57 -26.76 -16.19
C ALA A 33 -41.55 -25.62 -16.39
N THR A 34 -40.85 -25.60 -17.52
CA THR A 34 -39.95 -24.51 -17.89
C THR A 34 -40.64 -23.56 -18.87
N LEU A 35 -40.38 -22.24 -18.75
CA LEU A 35 -40.91 -21.24 -19.69
C LEU A 35 -39.93 -21.04 -20.84
N GLY A 36 -40.15 -21.77 -21.94
CA GLY A 36 -39.26 -21.98 -23.04
C GLY A 36 -38.08 -22.89 -22.67
N PRO A 37 -37.19 -23.18 -23.63
CA PRO A 37 -36.00 -23.97 -23.37
C PRO A 37 -35.16 -23.39 -22.20
N LEU A 38 -34.84 -24.24 -21.22
CA LEU A 38 -34.08 -23.79 -20.03
C LEU A 38 -32.75 -23.13 -20.40
N ILE A 39 -32.09 -23.72 -21.42
CA ILE A 39 -30.83 -23.25 -22.00
C ILE A 39 -30.84 -23.47 -23.52
N HIS A 40 -29.91 -22.82 -24.25
CA HIS A 40 -29.73 -23.03 -25.70
C HIS A 40 -28.87 -24.26 -25.99
N ASN A 41 -29.33 -25.43 -25.56
CA ASN A 41 -28.72 -26.72 -25.89
C ASN A 41 -29.83 -27.80 -25.96
N PRO A 42 -30.11 -28.35 -27.18
CA PRO A 42 -31.20 -29.31 -27.38
C PRO A 42 -31.03 -30.60 -26.56
N GLN A 43 -29.82 -31.14 -26.47
CA GLN A 43 -29.55 -32.42 -25.78
C GLN A 43 -29.90 -32.32 -24.27
N VAL A 44 -29.58 -31.17 -23.64
CA VAL A 44 -29.92 -30.95 -22.24
C VAL A 44 -31.42 -30.78 -22.04
N VAL A 45 -32.11 -30.12 -22.97
CA VAL A 45 -33.54 -29.97 -22.92
C VAL A 45 -34.24 -31.33 -23.06
N GLU A 46 -33.84 -32.14 -24.04
CA GLU A 46 -34.33 -33.50 -24.27
C GLU A 46 -34.08 -34.41 -23.04
N ASP A 47 -32.93 -34.32 -22.40
CA ASP A 47 -32.63 -35.09 -21.19
C ASP A 47 -33.56 -34.67 -20.01
N LEU A 48 -33.78 -33.38 -19.82
CA LEU A 48 -34.72 -32.88 -18.81
C LEU A 48 -36.16 -33.31 -19.10
N GLU A 49 -36.59 -33.28 -20.35
CA GLU A 49 -37.92 -33.74 -20.78
C GLU A 49 -38.06 -35.26 -20.59
N SER A 50 -37.04 -36.05 -20.89
CA SER A 50 -36.99 -37.50 -20.62
C SER A 50 -37.18 -37.83 -19.13
N LYS A 51 -36.74 -36.92 -18.26
CA LYS A 51 -36.90 -37.02 -16.79
C LYS A 51 -38.19 -36.41 -16.24
N GLY A 52 -39.05 -35.91 -17.11
CA GLY A 52 -40.39 -35.44 -16.75
C GLY A 52 -40.56 -33.91 -16.67
N ALA A 53 -39.60 -33.11 -17.10
CA ALA A 53 -39.79 -31.67 -17.29
C ALA A 53 -40.70 -31.41 -18.49
N ILE A 54 -41.51 -30.35 -18.42
CA ILE A 54 -42.41 -29.94 -19.51
C ILE A 54 -41.96 -28.55 -19.99
N THR A 55 -41.61 -28.41 -21.27
CA THR A 55 -41.28 -27.11 -21.85
C THR A 55 -42.56 -26.44 -22.35
N CYS A 56 -42.89 -25.26 -21.82
CA CYS A 56 -44.10 -24.46 -22.16
C CYS A 56 -43.68 -23.16 -22.81
N ASP A 57 -44.39 -22.70 -23.83
CA ASP A 57 -44.08 -21.42 -24.51
C ASP A 57 -44.59 -20.22 -23.71
N SER A 58 -45.68 -20.40 -22.97
CA SER A 58 -46.27 -19.33 -22.15
C SER A 58 -46.69 -19.82 -20.76
N VAL A 59 -46.93 -18.88 -19.84
CA VAL A 59 -47.46 -19.21 -18.52
C VAL A 59 -48.84 -19.86 -18.64
N ASP A 60 -49.60 -19.53 -19.68
CA ASP A 60 -50.97 -20.04 -19.88
C ASP A 60 -50.96 -21.53 -20.23
N ASP A 61 -49.88 -22.07 -20.81
CA ASP A 61 -49.72 -23.48 -21.19
C ASP A 61 -49.20 -24.37 -20.05
N VAL A 62 -48.85 -23.78 -18.91
CA VAL A 62 -48.34 -24.55 -17.75
C VAL A 62 -49.45 -25.40 -17.15
N PRO A 63 -49.28 -26.75 -17.05
CA PRO A 63 -50.26 -27.64 -16.46
C PRO A 63 -50.49 -27.32 -14.97
N ASP A 64 -51.72 -27.56 -14.51
CA ASP A 64 -52.05 -27.38 -13.10
C ASP A 64 -51.25 -28.32 -12.21
N GLY A 65 -50.71 -27.78 -11.11
CA GLY A 65 -49.89 -28.53 -10.16
C GLY A 65 -48.41 -28.55 -10.50
N CYS A 66 -47.96 -28.03 -11.67
CA CYS A 66 -46.58 -27.88 -11.99
C CYS A 66 -45.95 -26.66 -11.29
N GLU A 67 -44.70 -26.79 -10.91
CA GLU A 67 -43.85 -25.68 -10.45
C GLU A 67 -43.10 -25.10 -11.64
N VAL A 68 -43.15 -23.78 -11.78
CA VAL A 68 -42.53 -23.09 -12.93
C VAL A 68 -41.04 -22.84 -12.65
N VAL A 69 -40.16 -23.22 -13.55
CA VAL A 69 -38.77 -22.81 -13.53
C VAL A 69 -38.53 -21.73 -14.58
N ILE A 70 -38.14 -20.53 -14.14
CA ILE A 70 -37.78 -19.43 -15.01
C ILE A 70 -36.33 -19.65 -15.51
N ARG A 71 -36.15 -19.63 -16.82
CA ARG A 71 -34.87 -19.88 -17.49
C ARG A 71 -33.76 -18.88 -17.09
N SER A 72 -32.51 -19.25 -17.34
CA SER A 72 -31.33 -18.42 -17.00
C SER A 72 -31.29 -17.03 -17.67
N HIS A 73 -31.96 -16.84 -18.78
CA HIS A 73 -32.11 -15.58 -19.53
C HIS A 73 -33.09 -14.58 -18.88
N GLY A 74 -33.88 -15.05 -17.90
CA GLY A 74 -34.93 -14.27 -17.31
C GLY A 74 -36.17 -14.07 -18.22
N VAL A 75 -37.17 -13.42 -17.70
CA VAL A 75 -38.41 -13.07 -18.40
C VAL A 75 -38.83 -11.65 -18.03
N GLY A 76 -39.71 -11.02 -18.82
CA GLY A 76 -40.22 -9.69 -18.52
C GLY A 76 -41.20 -9.68 -17.31
N GLN A 77 -41.43 -8.51 -16.73
CA GLN A 77 -42.30 -8.32 -15.54
C GLN A 77 -43.70 -8.90 -15.74
N SER A 78 -44.27 -8.77 -16.95
CA SER A 78 -45.60 -9.30 -17.27
C SER A 78 -45.74 -10.82 -17.06
N VAL A 79 -44.63 -11.56 -17.20
CA VAL A 79 -44.61 -13.02 -16.95
C VAL A 79 -44.75 -13.31 -15.46
N TYR A 80 -44.04 -12.56 -14.60
CA TYR A 80 -44.17 -12.67 -13.13
C TYR A 80 -45.59 -12.32 -12.68
N ASP A 81 -46.20 -11.30 -13.27
CA ASP A 81 -47.56 -10.88 -12.96
C ASP A 81 -48.58 -11.99 -13.34
N LYS A 82 -48.38 -12.67 -14.47
CA LYS A 82 -49.21 -13.83 -14.88
C LYS A 82 -49.04 -15.02 -13.93
N ILE A 83 -47.76 -15.36 -13.55
CA ILE A 83 -47.48 -16.43 -12.60
C ILE A 83 -48.20 -16.16 -11.27
N SER A 84 -48.14 -14.92 -10.77
CA SER A 84 -48.81 -14.49 -9.55
C SER A 84 -50.35 -14.58 -9.68
N THR A 85 -50.91 -14.16 -10.82
CA THR A 85 -52.35 -14.23 -11.10
C THR A 85 -52.85 -15.66 -11.10
N ARG A 86 -52.12 -16.58 -11.69
CA ARG A 86 -52.40 -18.02 -11.70
C ARG A 86 -52.06 -18.73 -10.37
N ARG A 87 -51.41 -18.05 -9.43
CA ARG A 87 -50.93 -18.60 -8.14
C ARG A 87 -50.03 -19.83 -8.31
N LEU A 88 -49.21 -19.85 -9.35
CA LEU A 88 -48.27 -20.93 -9.59
C LEU A 88 -47.05 -20.78 -8.68
N ALA A 89 -46.60 -21.90 -8.10
CA ALA A 89 -45.27 -21.94 -7.47
C ALA A 89 -44.20 -21.79 -8.54
N TYR A 90 -43.15 -21.03 -8.25
CA TYR A 90 -42.09 -20.85 -9.21
C TYR A 90 -40.71 -20.78 -8.56
N HIS A 91 -39.68 -21.14 -9.33
CA HIS A 91 -38.27 -21.05 -9.00
C HIS A 91 -37.58 -20.15 -10.04
N ASP A 92 -37.02 -19.07 -9.55
CA ASP A 92 -36.32 -18.13 -10.45
C ASP A 92 -34.88 -18.54 -10.64
N ALA A 93 -34.59 -19.15 -11.80
CA ALA A 93 -33.24 -19.51 -12.21
C ALA A 93 -32.57 -18.42 -13.07
N THR A 94 -33.15 -17.22 -13.15
CA THR A 94 -32.54 -16.07 -13.84
C THR A 94 -31.11 -15.84 -13.33
N CYS A 95 -30.16 -15.71 -14.27
CA CYS A 95 -28.79 -15.42 -13.93
C CYS A 95 -28.68 -14.09 -13.16
N PRO A 96 -27.93 -14.00 -12.05
CA PRO A 96 -27.78 -12.76 -11.29
C PRO A 96 -27.28 -11.56 -12.12
N PHE A 97 -26.44 -11.81 -13.12
CA PHE A 97 -26.01 -10.77 -14.07
C PHE A 97 -27.17 -10.20 -14.87
N VAL A 98 -28.07 -11.05 -15.33
CA VAL A 98 -29.31 -10.64 -16.03
C VAL A 98 -30.25 -9.91 -15.08
N THR A 99 -30.41 -10.42 -13.84
CA THR A 99 -31.21 -9.74 -12.80
C THR A 99 -30.70 -8.32 -12.49
N LYS A 100 -29.37 -8.11 -12.51
CA LYS A 100 -28.76 -6.77 -12.39
C LYS A 100 -29.24 -5.83 -13.51
N ILE A 101 -29.30 -6.34 -14.77
CA ILE A 101 -29.76 -5.55 -15.92
C ILE A 101 -31.24 -5.24 -15.80
N HIS A 102 -32.08 -6.21 -15.37
CA HIS A 102 -33.51 -5.99 -15.11
C HIS A 102 -33.75 -4.86 -14.11
N LYS A 103 -32.95 -4.80 -13.02
CA LYS A 103 -33.01 -3.70 -12.03
C LYS A 103 -32.62 -2.35 -12.64
N ILE A 104 -31.62 -2.33 -13.54
CA ILE A 104 -31.23 -1.10 -14.25
C ILE A 104 -32.35 -0.65 -15.19
N ALA A 105 -32.96 -1.58 -15.94
CA ALA A 105 -34.06 -1.31 -16.84
C ALA A 105 -35.29 -0.75 -16.08
N ALA A 106 -35.69 -1.36 -14.96
CA ALA A 106 -36.75 -0.88 -14.10
C ALA A 106 -36.46 0.52 -13.56
N ARG A 107 -35.25 0.78 -13.14
CA ARG A 107 -34.81 2.11 -12.68
C ARG A 107 -34.86 3.15 -13.80
N ALA A 108 -34.45 2.81 -15.03
CA ALA A 108 -34.57 3.71 -16.16
C ALA A 108 -36.02 4.16 -16.38
N GLY A 109 -36.99 3.22 -16.35
CA GLY A 109 -38.42 3.54 -16.43
C GLY A 109 -38.90 4.43 -15.28
N ALA A 110 -38.49 4.13 -14.06
CA ALA A 110 -38.86 4.92 -12.87
C ALA A 110 -38.29 6.35 -12.90
N GLU A 111 -37.06 6.54 -13.42
CA GLU A 111 -36.44 7.85 -13.56
C GLU A 111 -36.87 8.61 -14.84
N GLY A 112 -37.75 8.00 -15.69
CA GLY A 112 -38.15 8.55 -16.98
C GLY A 112 -37.00 8.67 -17.98
N ALA A 113 -35.97 7.86 -17.83
CA ALA A 113 -34.84 7.76 -18.74
C ALA A 113 -35.16 6.81 -19.89
N MET A 114 -34.62 7.09 -21.07
CA MET A 114 -34.63 6.15 -22.19
C MET A 114 -33.68 5.00 -21.92
N LEU A 115 -34.12 3.76 -22.12
CA LEU A 115 -33.28 2.58 -22.04
C LEU A 115 -32.72 2.27 -23.44
N LEU A 116 -31.41 2.17 -23.54
CA LEU A 116 -30.70 1.80 -24.77
C LEU A 116 -30.03 0.45 -24.53
N VAL A 117 -30.36 -0.56 -25.33
CA VAL A 117 -29.90 -1.93 -25.15
C VAL A 117 -29.05 -2.37 -26.35
N ALA A 118 -27.77 -2.64 -26.13
CA ALA A 118 -26.92 -3.29 -27.11
C ALA A 118 -27.18 -4.81 -27.10
N GLY A 119 -27.77 -5.35 -28.15
CA GLY A 119 -28.13 -6.77 -28.21
C GLY A 119 -28.98 -7.13 -29.44
N ASP A 120 -29.38 -8.40 -29.49
CA ASP A 120 -30.34 -8.87 -30.51
C ASP A 120 -31.77 -8.74 -29.93
N ALA A 121 -32.60 -7.92 -30.58
CA ALA A 121 -33.98 -7.66 -30.17
C ALA A 121 -34.86 -8.93 -30.11
N LYS A 122 -34.51 -9.98 -30.86
CA LYS A 122 -35.23 -11.27 -30.85
C LYS A 122 -34.76 -12.21 -29.71
N HIS A 123 -33.61 -11.93 -29.11
CA HIS A 123 -33.05 -12.80 -28.09
C HIS A 123 -33.87 -12.75 -26.80
N PRO A 124 -34.17 -13.90 -26.17
CA PRO A 124 -34.95 -13.97 -24.92
C PRO A 124 -34.48 -13.08 -23.79
N GLU A 125 -33.16 -12.93 -23.62
CA GLU A 125 -32.57 -12.05 -22.58
C GLU A 125 -32.93 -10.59 -22.85
N VAL A 126 -32.80 -10.13 -24.09
CA VAL A 126 -33.13 -8.74 -24.47
C VAL A 126 -34.61 -8.46 -24.31
N GLN A 127 -35.48 -9.42 -24.70
CA GLN A 127 -36.93 -9.33 -24.46
C GLN A 127 -37.26 -9.24 -22.96
N GLY A 128 -36.56 -10.02 -22.13
CA GLY A 128 -36.64 -9.92 -20.69
C GLY A 128 -36.26 -8.53 -20.17
N ILE A 129 -35.12 -7.99 -20.61
CA ILE A 129 -34.64 -6.66 -20.23
C ILE A 129 -35.65 -5.57 -20.61
N VAL A 130 -36.12 -5.59 -21.85
CA VAL A 130 -37.14 -4.64 -22.37
C VAL A 130 -38.43 -4.73 -21.57
N GLY A 131 -38.83 -5.95 -21.17
CA GLY A 131 -40.05 -6.19 -20.38
C GLY A 131 -39.98 -5.68 -18.94
N HIS A 132 -38.87 -5.21 -18.44
CA HIS A 132 -38.71 -4.65 -17.09
C HIS A 132 -38.75 -3.12 -17.03
N THR A 133 -38.85 -2.42 -18.13
CA THR A 133 -38.99 -0.96 -18.13
C THR A 133 -40.37 -0.52 -18.63
N THR A 134 -40.87 0.56 -18.06
CA THR A 134 -42.08 1.23 -18.52
C THR A 134 -41.76 2.44 -19.41
N GLY A 135 -40.48 2.75 -19.58
CA GLY A 135 -40.01 3.88 -20.35
C GLY A 135 -39.77 3.56 -21.83
N LYS A 136 -39.24 4.54 -22.56
CA LYS A 136 -38.86 4.37 -23.95
C LYS A 136 -37.63 3.46 -24.04
N VAL A 137 -37.64 2.53 -25.00
CA VAL A 137 -36.55 1.56 -25.21
C VAL A 137 -36.16 1.56 -26.67
N GLU A 138 -34.87 1.55 -26.92
CA GLU A 138 -34.30 1.25 -28.23
C GLU A 138 -33.26 0.14 -28.12
N VAL A 139 -33.25 -0.77 -29.09
CA VAL A 139 -32.33 -1.89 -29.17
C VAL A 139 -31.49 -1.74 -30.43
N PHE A 140 -30.19 -1.97 -30.33
CA PHE A 140 -29.29 -1.92 -31.47
C PHE A 140 -28.30 -3.09 -31.41
N ALA A 141 -27.91 -3.61 -32.60
CA ALA A 141 -27.02 -4.76 -32.70
C ALA A 141 -25.54 -4.37 -32.95
N ASN A 142 -25.29 -3.16 -33.48
CA ASN A 142 -23.96 -2.70 -33.86
C ASN A 142 -23.86 -1.17 -33.88
N LEU A 143 -22.62 -0.64 -34.02
CA LEU A 143 -22.36 0.81 -34.04
C LEU A 143 -23.17 1.54 -35.12
N ALA A 144 -23.30 0.96 -36.35
CA ALA A 144 -24.01 1.60 -37.45
C ALA A 144 -25.51 1.78 -37.15
N GLU A 145 -26.12 0.89 -36.40
CA GLU A 145 -27.49 1.05 -35.91
C GLU A 145 -27.57 2.10 -34.80
N LEU A 146 -26.60 2.12 -33.88
CA LEU A 146 -26.50 3.13 -32.83
C LEU A 146 -26.35 4.54 -33.40
N GLU A 147 -25.53 4.72 -34.43
CA GLU A 147 -25.34 5.99 -35.14
C GLU A 147 -26.65 6.53 -35.73
N LYS A 148 -27.51 5.65 -36.27
CA LYS A 148 -28.83 6.03 -36.78
C LYS A 148 -29.78 6.55 -35.70
N LEU A 149 -29.59 6.11 -34.44
CA LEU A 149 -30.40 6.57 -33.31
C LEU A 149 -29.95 7.92 -32.76
N LEU A 150 -28.78 8.44 -33.13
CA LEU A 150 -28.21 9.68 -32.61
C LEU A 150 -29.17 10.88 -32.61
N PRO A 151 -29.94 11.17 -33.67
CA PRO A 151 -30.89 12.29 -33.68
C PRO A 151 -31.97 12.19 -32.57
N GLU A 152 -32.30 10.98 -32.19
CA GLU A 152 -33.27 10.69 -31.18
C GLU A 152 -32.64 10.75 -29.76
N LEU A 153 -31.44 10.19 -29.63
CA LEU A 153 -30.69 10.17 -28.37
C LEU A 153 -30.37 11.59 -27.86
N THR A 154 -30.05 12.50 -28.78
CA THR A 154 -29.75 13.90 -28.42
C THR A 154 -30.95 14.68 -27.92
N GLN A 155 -32.17 14.21 -28.20
CA GLN A 155 -33.42 14.81 -27.68
C GLN A 155 -33.82 14.31 -26.29
N GLN A 156 -33.21 13.24 -25.81
CA GLN A 156 -33.55 12.65 -24.51
C GLN A 156 -32.90 13.43 -23.36
N LYS A 157 -33.61 13.55 -22.22
CA LYS A 157 -33.07 14.18 -21.01
C LYS A 157 -32.06 13.28 -20.29
N SER A 158 -32.27 11.98 -20.32
CA SER A 158 -31.40 10.99 -19.68
C SER A 158 -31.49 9.67 -20.45
N ILE A 159 -30.35 9.01 -20.63
CA ILE A 159 -30.24 7.73 -21.31
C ILE A 159 -29.54 6.75 -20.37
N PHE A 160 -30.08 5.53 -20.25
CA PHE A 160 -29.42 4.42 -19.59
C PHE A 160 -29.01 3.42 -20.67
N ALA A 161 -27.70 3.20 -20.84
CA ALA A 161 -27.18 2.28 -21.84
C ALA A 161 -26.66 1.00 -21.17
N VAL A 162 -27.15 -0.14 -21.62
CA VAL A 162 -26.77 -1.48 -21.15
C VAL A 162 -26.47 -2.37 -22.35
N ALA A 163 -25.71 -3.45 -22.14
CA ALA A 163 -25.48 -4.49 -23.14
C ALA A 163 -26.05 -5.82 -22.67
N GLN A 164 -26.51 -6.65 -23.62
CA GLN A 164 -26.80 -8.06 -23.41
C GLN A 164 -25.57 -8.75 -22.81
N THR A 165 -25.75 -9.67 -21.85
CA THR A 165 -24.63 -10.32 -21.14
C THR A 165 -23.65 -11.06 -22.07
N THR A 166 -24.10 -11.49 -23.24
CA THR A 166 -23.32 -12.22 -24.26
C THR A 166 -22.90 -11.32 -25.44
N PHE A 167 -23.02 -10.00 -25.33
CA PHE A 167 -22.63 -9.09 -26.41
C PHE A 167 -21.11 -9.15 -26.69
N ASN A 168 -20.69 -8.76 -27.88
CA ASN A 168 -19.26 -8.71 -28.22
C ASN A 168 -18.57 -7.57 -27.47
N VAL A 169 -17.51 -7.89 -26.75
CA VAL A 169 -16.79 -6.96 -25.87
C VAL A 169 -16.23 -5.78 -26.65
N GLN A 170 -15.50 -6.05 -27.74
CA GLN A 170 -14.85 -4.99 -28.54
C GLN A 170 -15.89 -4.06 -29.18
N SER A 171 -17.00 -4.63 -29.70
CA SER A 171 -18.10 -3.83 -30.26
C SER A 171 -18.76 -2.95 -29.21
N TRP A 172 -18.88 -3.44 -27.96
CA TRP A 172 -19.43 -2.65 -26.85
C TRP A 172 -18.51 -1.50 -26.46
N GLU A 173 -17.19 -1.72 -26.40
CA GLU A 173 -16.22 -0.65 -26.13
C GLU A 173 -16.34 0.48 -27.15
N THR A 174 -16.40 0.13 -28.45
CA THR A 174 -16.58 1.12 -29.50
C THR A 174 -17.90 1.90 -29.36
N CYS A 175 -18.99 1.21 -29.00
CA CYS A 175 -20.29 1.87 -28.76
C CYS A 175 -20.24 2.77 -27.51
N LYS A 176 -19.54 2.37 -26.45
CA LYS A 176 -19.35 3.20 -25.24
C LYS A 176 -18.59 4.49 -25.56
N GLU A 177 -17.51 4.39 -26.34
CA GLU A 177 -16.74 5.57 -26.76
C GLU A 177 -17.61 6.52 -27.59
N PHE A 178 -18.39 5.99 -28.53
CA PHE A 178 -19.34 6.79 -29.30
C PHE A 178 -20.34 7.50 -28.39
N LEU A 179 -20.98 6.79 -27.46
CA LEU A 179 -21.95 7.36 -26.54
C LEU A 179 -21.34 8.43 -25.63
N LYS A 180 -20.13 8.20 -25.09
CA LYS A 180 -19.41 9.18 -24.28
C LYS A 180 -19.12 10.47 -25.03
N ASN A 181 -18.80 10.36 -26.33
CA ASN A 181 -18.45 11.51 -27.16
C ASN A 181 -19.67 12.28 -27.68
N GLN A 182 -20.80 11.59 -27.91
CA GLN A 182 -21.97 12.18 -28.56
C GLN A 182 -23.11 12.49 -27.59
N CYS A 183 -23.20 11.82 -26.43
CA CYS A 183 -24.32 11.88 -25.49
C CYS A 183 -23.84 12.17 -24.07
N THR A 184 -23.74 13.44 -23.67
CA THR A 184 -23.31 13.85 -22.32
C THR A 184 -24.32 13.46 -21.22
N ASN A 185 -25.55 13.11 -21.59
CA ASN A 185 -26.67 12.70 -20.75
C ASN A 185 -26.80 11.17 -20.61
N ALA A 186 -25.87 10.39 -21.16
CA ALA A 186 -25.90 8.93 -21.10
C ALA A 186 -25.18 8.40 -19.85
N LYS A 187 -25.87 7.58 -19.07
CA LYS A 187 -25.31 6.73 -18.02
C LYS A 187 -25.08 5.35 -18.62
N ILE A 188 -23.81 4.95 -18.75
CA ILE A 188 -23.41 3.70 -19.37
C ILE A 188 -23.10 2.69 -18.27
N PHE A 189 -23.64 1.49 -18.39
CA PHE A 189 -23.46 0.39 -17.45
C PHE A 189 -22.77 -0.77 -18.13
N ASP A 190 -21.64 -1.22 -17.60
CA ASP A 190 -20.96 -2.42 -18.08
C ASP A 190 -21.71 -3.66 -17.58
N THR A 191 -22.43 -4.31 -18.50
CA THR A 191 -23.33 -5.41 -18.20
C THR A 191 -22.99 -6.71 -18.93
N ILE A 192 -21.96 -6.73 -19.76
CA ILE A 192 -21.39 -7.98 -20.31
C ILE A 192 -20.87 -8.82 -19.12
N CYS A 193 -21.26 -10.10 -19.08
CA CYS A 193 -20.84 -10.94 -17.97
C CYS A 193 -19.39 -11.37 -18.09
N ASN A 194 -18.73 -11.57 -16.94
CA ASN A 194 -17.33 -11.98 -16.86
C ASN A 194 -17.07 -13.28 -17.63
N ALA A 195 -17.98 -14.25 -17.54
CA ALA A 195 -17.85 -15.51 -18.27
C ALA A 195 -17.81 -15.30 -19.79
N THR A 196 -18.53 -14.32 -20.32
CA THR A 196 -18.47 -13.94 -21.74
C THR A 196 -17.14 -13.27 -22.06
N TRP A 197 -16.72 -12.32 -21.24
CA TRP A 197 -15.45 -11.62 -21.42
C TRP A 197 -14.27 -12.60 -21.42
N ALA A 198 -14.15 -13.43 -20.39
CA ALA A 198 -13.07 -14.39 -20.26
C ALA A 198 -13.00 -15.39 -21.41
N ARG A 199 -14.18 -15.88 -21.89
CA ARG A 199 -14.24 -16.79 -23.05
C ARG A 199 -13.81 -16.11 -24.35
N GLN A 200 -14.27 -14.89 -24.62
CA GLN A 200 -13.90 -14.17 -25.82
C GLN A 200 -12.40 -13.86 -25.83
N GLN A 201 -11.85 -13.45 -24.68
CA GLN A 201 -10.40 -13.20 -24.56
C GLN A 201 -9.59 -14.49 -24.75
N GLU A 202 -9.98 -15.59 -24.10
CA GLU A 202 -9.27 -16.86 -24.24
C GLU A 202 -9.38 -17.42 -25.68
N ALA A 203 -10.53 -17.27 -26.33
CA ALA A 203 -10.71 -17.66 -27.72
C ALA A 203 -9.82 -16.82 -28.66
N GLU A 204 -9.68 -15.52 -28.41
CA GLU A 204 -8.77 -14.63 -29.12
C GLU A 204 -7.32 -15.09 -28.97
N ASP A 205 -6.87 -15.31 -27.70
CA ASP A 205 -5.50 -15.73 -27.37
C ASP A 205 -5.14 -17.11 -27.96
N LEU A 206 -6.10 -18.05 -27.95
CA LEU A 206 -5.91 -19.38 -28.52
C LEU A 206 -5.86 -19.31 -30.05
N SER A 207 -6.76 -18.56 -30.69
CA SER A 207 -6.84 -18.46 -32.16
C SER A 207 -5.56 -17.89 -32.78
N GLN A 208 -4.80 -17.08 -32.04
CA GLN A 208 -3.49 -16.58 -32.48
C GLN A 208 -2.37 -17.64 -32.41
N LYS A 209 -2.56 -18.72 -31.62
CA LYS A 209 -1.55 -19.77 -31.38
C LYS A 209 -1.85 -21.07 -32.12
N CYS A 210 -3.08 -21.21 -32.64
CA CYS A 210 -3.56 -22.46 -33.24
C CYS A 210 -3.71 -22.32 -34.76
N ASP A 211 -3.50 -23.43 -35.46
CA ASP A 211 -3.73 -23.49 -36.91
C ASP A 211 -5.23 -23.58 -37.22
N HIS A 212 -6.01 -24.28 -36.37
CA HIS A 212 -7.47 -24.44 -36.47
C HIS A 212 -8.13 -24.25 -35.13
N MET A 213 -9.38 -23.78 -35.11
CA MET A 213 -10.20 -23.65 -33.90
C MET A 213 -11.53 -24.37 -34.04
N VAL A 214 -11.86 -25.23 -33.07
CA VAL A 214 -13.17 -25.88 -32.95
C VAL A 214 -13.97 -25.20 -31.86
N VAL A 215 -15.13 -24.67 -32.19
CA VAL A 215 -16.04 -24.02 -31.22
C VAL A 215 -17.24 -24.94 -31.04
N ILE A 216 -17.36 -25.55 -29.85
CA ILE A 216 -18.40 -26.52 -29.53
C ILE A 216 -19.62 -25.81 -28.96
N GLY A 217 -20.81 -26.11 -29.49
CA GLY A 217 -22.09 -25.63 -28.91
C GLY A 217 -23.11 -25.24 -29.96
N GLY A 218 -24.36 -25.04 -29.52
CA GLY A 218 -25.52 -24.86 -30.37
C GLY A 218 -25.37 -23.73 -31.39
N HIS A 219 -25.77 -23.98 -32.63
CA HIS A 219 -25.71 -23.02 -33.73
C HIS A 219 -26.53 -21.75 -33.47
N HIS A 220 -27.58 -21.84 -32.65
CA HIS A 220 -28.44 -20.73 -32.26
C HIS A 220 -28.00 -20.02 -30.99
N SER A 221 -26.92 -20.48 -30.33
CA SER A 221 -26.40 -19.85 -29.14
C SER A 221 -25.64 -18.56 -29.47
N SER A 222 -26.11 -17.43 -28.95
CA SER A 222 -25.46 -16.12 -29.13
C SER A 222 -23.99 -16.15 -28.66
N ASN A 223 -23.69 -16.78 -27.52
CA ASN A 223 -22.34 -16.89 -27.02
C ASN A 223 -21.44 -17.73 -27.95
N THR A 224 -21.92 -18.88 -28.43
CA THR A 224 -21.17 -19.76 -29.37
C THR A 224 -20.82 -19.03 -30.65
N GLN A 225 -21.80 -18.34 -31.23
CA GLN A 225 -21.61 -17.58 -32.49
C GLN A 225 -20.61 -16.43 -32.32
N LYS A 226 -20.59 -15.77 -31.14
CA LYS A 226 -19.58 -14.73 -30.84
C LYS A 226 -18.18 -15.31 -30.69
N LEU A 227 -18.03 -16.48 -30.07
CA LEU A 227 -16.74 -17.18 -29.99
C LEU A 227 -16.22 -17.57 -31.35
N LEU A 228 -17.11 -18.09 -32.23
CA LEU A 228 -16.75 -18.40 -33.62
C LEU A 228 -16.27 -17.15 -34.35
N GLN A 229 -16.98 -16.04 -34.24
CA GLN A 229 -16.59 -14.77 -34.85
C GLN A 229 -15.23 -14.26 -34.37
N VAL A 230 -14.93 -14.41 -33.07
CA VAL A 230 -13.64 -14.03 -32.49
C VAL A 230 -12.54 -14.94 -33.04
N ALA A 231 -12.72 -16.26 -32.98
CA ALA A 231 -11.73 -17.23 -33.45
C ALA A 231 -11.43 -17.08 -34.96
N ALA A 232 -12.46 -16.86 -35.76
CA ALA A 232 -12.32 -16.73 -37.20
C ALA A 232 -11.55 -15.48 -37.70
N ARG A 233 -11.21 -14.56 -36.79
CA ARG A 233 -10.38 -13.38 -37.13
C ARG A 233 -8.91 -13.76 -37.39
N HIS A 234 -8.42 -14.78 -36.70
CA HIS A 234 -7.00 -15.12 -36.67
C HIS A 234 -6.68 -16.46 -37.32
N THR A 235 -7.63 -17.41 -37.29
CA THR A 235 -7.42 -18.76 -37.80
C THR A 235 -8.69 -19.34 -38.42
N LYS A 236 -8.56 -20.51 -39.07
CA LYS A 236 -9.73 -21.24 -39.54
C LYS A 236 -10.53 -21.74 -38.34
N ALA A 237 -11.82 -21.43 -38.30
CA ALA A 237 -12.68 -21.81 -37.21
C ALA A 237 -13.97 -22.46 -37.70
N ILE A 238 -14.42 -23.52 -37.05
CA ILE A 238 -15.72 -24.15 -37.27
C ILE A 238 -16.52 -24.20 -35.97
N ASN A 239 -17.85 -24.22 -36.11
CA ASN A 239 -18.76 -24.51 -35.04
C ASN A 239 -19.34 -25.91 -35.23
N VAL A 240 -19.30 -26.72 -34.20
CA VAL A 240 -19.91 -28.05 -34.12
C VAL A 240 -20.82 -28.15 -32.92
N GLU A 241 -22.02 -28.71 -33.11
CA GLU A 241 -22.98 -28.92 -32.03
C GLU A 241 -22.80 -30.29 -31.35
N THR A 242 -22.41 -31.31 -32.17
CA THR A 242 -22.12 -32.68 -31.77
C THR A 242 -20.83 -33.17 -32.39
N ALA A 243 -20.33 -34.33 -31.91
CA ALA A 243 -19.14 -34.97 -32.49
C ALA A 243 -19.34 -35.41 -33.95
N ASP A 244 -20.57 -35.78 -34.32
CA ASP A 244 -20.92 -36.24 -35.70
C ASP A 244 -20.80 -35.12 -36.74
N GLU A 245 -20.89 -33.86 -36.32
CA GLU A 245 -20.73 -32.72 -37.21
C GLU A 245 -19.26 -32.38 -37.52
N LEU A 246 -18.33 -32.99 -36.77
CA LEU A 246 -16.91 -32.72 -36.98
C LEU A 246 -16.38 -33.48 -38.20
N ASP A 247 -16.13 -32.74 -39.27
CA ASP A 247 -15.42 -33.28 -40.42
C ASP A 247 -13.93 -33.47 -40.07
N LYS A 248 -13.51 -34.74 -39.99
CA LYS A 248 -12.11 -35.10 -39.69
C LYS A 248 -11.16 -34.62 -40.79
N ASP A 249 -11.59 -34.55 -42.05
CA ASP A 249 -10.77 -34.05 -43.13
C ASP A 249 -10.45 -32.54 -43.00
N TRP A 250 -11.30 -31.79 -42.31
CA TRP A 250 -11.05 -30.37 -42.00
C TRP A 250 -9.86 -30.18 -41.03
N LEU A 251 -9.54 -31.17 -40.18
CA LEU A 251 -8.40 -31.15 -39.27
C LEU A 251 -7.07 -31.48 -39.98
N ASN A 252 -7.11 -32.02 -41.18
CA ASN A 252 -5.92 -32.45 -41.90
C ASN A 252 -4.93 -31.30 -42.15
N GLY A 253 -3.66 -31.54 -41.71
CA GLY A 253 -2.56 -30.56 -41.85
C GLY A 253 -2.43 -29.57 -40.67
N ALA A 254 -3.35 -29.58 -39.72
CA ALA A 254 -3.20 -28.77 -38.50
C ALA A 254 -2.18 -29.41 -37.55
N ARG A 255 -1.27 -28.59 -37.02
CA ARG A 255 -0.31 -29.00 -35.98
C ARG A 255 -0.87 -28.75 -34.61
N ILE A 256 -1.56 -27.62 -34.44
CA ILE A 256 -2.17 -27.20 -33.19
C ILE A 256 -3.63 -26.86 -33.44
N VAL A 257 -4.54 -27.53 -32.73
CA VAL A 257 -5.99 -27.27 -32.79
C VAL A 257 -6.44 -26.76 -31.40
N GLY A 258 -6.98 -25.55 -31.38
CA GLY A 258 -7.62 -24.99 -30.19
C GLY A 258 -9.08 -25.42 -30.12
N VAL A 259 -9.56 -25.78 -28.94
CA VAL A 259 -10.95 -26.16 -28.70
C VAL A 259 -11.54 -25.24 -27.64
N THR A 260 -12.67 -24.62 -27.94
CA THR A 260 -13.45 -23.85 -26.97
C THR A 260 -14.92 -24.26 -27.04
N ALA A 261 -15.70 -23.93 -26.01
CA ALA A 261 -17.10 -24.30 -25.98
C ALA A 261 -17.99 -23.16 -25.46
N GLY A 262 -19.23 -23.14 -25.96
CA GLY A 262 -20.25 -22.18 -25.54
C GLY A 262 -20.64 -22.33 -24.07
N ALA A 263 -21.21 -21.27 -23.49
CA ALA A 263 -21.65 -21.21 -22.10
C ALA A 263 -22.80 -22.18 -21.75
N SER A 264 -23.48 -22.72 -22.75
CA SER A 264 -24.56 -23.71 -22.63
C SER A 264 -24.18 -25.13 -23.11
N THR A 265 -22.87 -25.40 -23.29
CA THR A 265 -22.39 -26.70 -23.73
C THR A 265 -22.00 -27.56 -22.53
N PRO A 266 -22.61 -28.74 -22.33
CA PRO A 266 -22.24 -29.66 -21.25
C PRO A 266 -20.87 -30.31 -21.47
N SER A 267 -20.22 -30.75 -20.39
CA SER A 267 -18.92 -31.40 -20.45
C SER A 267 -18.95 -32.70 -21.28
N SER A 268 -20.04 -33.47 -21.22
CA SER A 268 -20.20 -34.69 -22.01
C SER A 268 -20.02 -34.48 -23.51
N ILE A 269 -20.61 -33.42 -24.06
CA ILE A 269 -20.48 -33.10 -25.49
C ILE A 269 -19.04 -32.66 -25.83
N ILE A 270 -18.41 -31.90 -24.94
CA ILE A 270 -17.00 -31.51 -25.12
C ILE A 270 -16.13 -32.77 -25.15
N GLU A 271 -16.39 -33.72 -24.25
CA GLU A 271 -15.70 -35.01 -24.18
C GLU A 271 -15.87 -35.83 -25.45
N GLU A 272 -17.10 -35.94 -25.96
CA GLU A 272 -17.40 -36.65 -27.21
C GLU A 272 -16.62 -36.08 -28.38
N VAL A 273 -16.62 -34.75 -28.55
CA VAL A 273 -15.88 -34.08 -29.63
C VAL A 273 -14.37 -34.28 -29.49
N LEU A 274 -13.82 -34.13 -28.26
CA LEU A 274 -12.40 -34.35 -28.02
C LEU A 274 -11.98 -35.80 -28.26
N ASN A 275 -12.81 -36.79 -27.86
CA ASN A 275 -12.55 -38.20 -28.13
C ASN A 275 -12.56 -38.49 -29.64
N CYS A 276 -13.50 -37.93 -30.38
CA CYS A 276 -13.54 -38.04 -31.82
C CYS A 276 -12.28 -37.47 -32.51
N MET A 277 -11.70 -36.39 -31.95
CA MET A 277 -10.45 -35.79 -32.41
C MET A 277 -9.21 -36.62 -32.00
N SER A 278 -9.25 -37.30 -30.87
CA SER A 278 -8.10 -37.99 -30.25
C SER A 278 -7.91 -39.46 -30.73
N GLU A 279 -8.89 -40.07 -31.39
CA GLU A 279 -8.72 -41.41 -31.98
C GLU A 279 -7.54 -41.47 -32.99
N GLU A 280 -7.02 -40.36 -33.46
CA GLU A 280 -5.84 -40.26 -34.34
C GLU A 280 -4.52 -39.92 -33.60
N ILE A 281 -4.55 -39.63 -32.26
CA ILE A 281 -3.35 -39.19 -31.57
C ILE A 281 -3.13 -39.97 -30.27
N ARG A 282 -2.11 -40.79 -30.29
CA ARG A 282 -1.41 -41.24 -29.07
C ARG A 282 -0.30 -40.25 -28.81
N ASP A 283 -0.44 -39.36 -27.79
CA ASP A 283 0.64 -38.99 -26.88
C ASP A 283 0.27 -37.87 -25.87
N ASP A 284 0.68 -38.07 -24.65
CA ASP A 284 1.18 -37.24 -23.56
C ASP A 284 0.26 -36.62 -22.50
N MET A 285 -1.02 -36.51 -22.63
CA MET A 285 -1.89 -36.20 -21.46
C MET A 285 -3.21 -36.96 -21.54
N SER A 286 -3.60 -37.62 -20.44
CA SER A 286 -4.91 -38.27 -20.39
C SER A 286 -5.99 -37.18 -20.44
N PHE A 287 -7.11 -37.50 -21.07
CA PHE A 287 -8.29 -36.65 -21.16
C PHE A 287 -8.78 -36.19 -19.77
N GLU A 288 -8.70 -37.10 -18.76
CA GLU A 288 -9.03 -36.78 -17.37
C GLU A 288 -8.15 -35.66 -16.80
N GLU A 289 -6.88 -35.58 -17.18
CA GLU A 289 -5.98 -34.49 -16.75
C GLU A 289 -6.31 -33.17 -17.43
N MET A 290 -6.72 -33.19 -18.71
CA MET A 290 -7.17 -31.98 -19.41
C MET A 290 -8.49 -31.45 -18.85
N LEU A 291 -9.43 -32.32 -18.50
CA LEU A 291 -10.69 -31.95 -17.90
C LEU A 291 -10.51 -31.45 -16.46
N ALA A 292 -9.69 -32.17 -15.66
CA ALA A 292 -9.34 -31.74 -14.30
C ALA A 292 -8.63 -30.37 -14.28
N ALA A 293 -7.83 -30.06 -15.32
CA ALA A 293 -7.22 -28.75 -15.48
C ALA A 293 -8.25 -27.63 -15.82
N SER A 294 -9.38 -28.00 -16.44
CA SER A 294 -10.48 -27.08 -16.77
C SER A 294 -11.53 -26.94 -15.66
N GLU A 295 -11.52 -27.83 -14.66
CA GLU A 295 -12.41 -27.74 -13.51
C GLU A 295 -12.01 -26.59 -12.58
N ALA A 296 -12.98 -25.71 -12.29
CA ALA A 296 -12.77 -24.59 -11.38
C ALA A 296 -12.44 -25.09 -9.97
N LYS A 297 -11.27 -24.75 -9.45
CA LYS A 297 -10.90 -25.07 -8.07
C LYS A 297 -11.86 -24.37 -7.10
N PRO A 298 -12.41 -25.06 -6.09
CA PRO A 298 -13.36 -24.47 -5.17
C PRO A 298 -12.72 -23.28 -4.45
N LEU A 299 -13.47 -22.16 -4.41
CA LEU A 299 -13.11 -20.97 -3.66
C LEU A 299 -13.65 -21.09 -2.23
N TYR A 300 -12.87 -20.62 -1.27
CA TYR A 300 -13.27 -20.55 0.13
C TYR A 300 -12.74 -19.26 0.76
N ALA A 301 -13.39 -18.77 1.80
CA ALA A 301 -12.97 -17.57 2.49
C ALA A 301 -11.54 -17.72 3.06
N GLY A 302 -10.69 -16.73 2.79
CA GLY A 302 -9.28 -16.73 3.18
C GLY A 302 -8.31 -17.23 2.10
N LYS A 303 -8.79 -17.79 0.98
CA LYS A 303 -7.95 -18.22 -0.14
C LYS A 303 -7.39 -17.02 -0.88
N ILE A 304 -6.09 -17.04 -1.17
CA ILE A 304 -5.45 -16.05 -2.05
C ILE A 304 -5.68 -16.45 -3.49
N VAL A 305 -6.09 -15.50 -4.30
CA VAL A 305 -6.39 -15.68 -5.73
C VAL A 305 -5.74 -14.56 -6.54
N LYS A 306 -5.31 -14.90 -7.75
CA LYS A 306 -4.97 -13.91 -8.77
C LYS A 306 -6.23 -13.53 -9.51
N ALA A 307 -6.39 -12.26 -9.77
CA ALA A 307 -7.57 -11.75 -10.44
C ALA A 307 -7.21 -10.60 -11.38
N LYS A 308 -7.85 -10.56 -12.53
CA LYS A 308 -7.66 -9.50 -13.54
C LYS A 308 -8.82 -8.52 -13.47
N VAL A 309 -8.52 -7.22 -13.46
CA VAL A 309 -9.55 -6.17 -13.42
C VAL A 309 -10.28 -6.10 -14.76
N ILE A 310 -11.61 -6.25 -14.71
CA ILE A 310 -12.50 -6.23 -15.88
C ILE A 310 -13.15 -4.87 -16.05
N SER A 311 -13.65 -4.29 -14.95
CA SER A 311 -14.26 -2.96 -14.98
C SER A 311 -14.03 -2.23 -13.68
N VAL A 312 -13.95 -0.91 -13.76
CA VAL A 312 -13.73 -0.02 -12.62
C VAL A 312 -14.89 0.96 -12.54
N SER A 313 -15.49 1.09 -11.36
CA SER A 313 -16.51 2.09 -11.05
C SER A 313 -16.07 2.89 -9.81
N PRO A 314 -16.64 4.07 -9.52
CA PRO A 314 -16.18 4.91 -8.41
C PRO A 314 -16.22 4.23 -7.03
N THR A 315 -17.07 3.23 -6.84
CA THR A 315 -17.30 2.56 -5.54
C THR A 315 -16.75 1.14 -5.45
N GLU A 316 -16.56 0.47 -6.59
CA GLU A 316 -16.13 -0.93 -6.65
C GLU A 316 -15.44 -1.24 -7.99
N CYS A 317 -14.57 -2.23 -8.00
CA CYS A 317 -14.08 -2.83 -9.23
C CYS A 317 -14.51 -4.29 -9.35
N VAL A 318 -14.73 -4.72 -10.58
CA VAL A 318 -15.09 -6.10 -10.94
C VAL A 318 -13.85 -6.78 -11.49
N VAL A 319 -13.56 -7.97 -10.99
CA VAL A 319 -12.38 -8.72 -11.38
C VAL A 319 -12.73 -10.16 -11.79
N GLY A 320 -12.03 -10.67 -12.77
CA GLY A 320 -12.06 -12.07 -13.17
C GLY A 320 -11.07 -12.87 -12.35
N ILE A 321 -11.54 -13.86 -11.62
CA ILE A 321 -10.69 -14.71 -10.76
C ILE A 321 -10.07 -15.81 -11.60
N ASP A 322 -8.75 -15.93 -11.60
CA ASP A 322 -8.04 -16.95 -12.38
C ASP A 322 -8.42 -18.37 -11.92
N GLY A 323 -8.82 -19.20 -12.88
CA GLY A 323 -9.28 -20.56 -12.60
C GLY A 323 -10.64 -20.70 -11.90
N SER A 324 -11.45 -19.62 -11.86
CA SER A 324 -12.81 -19.64 -11.33
C SER A 324 -13.84 -19.21 -12.37
N LYS A 325 -15.03 -19.82 -12.28
CA LYS A 325 -16.20 -19.39 -13.08
C LYS A 325 -17.01 -18.28 -12.38
N HIS A 326 -16.59 -17.85 -11.16
CA HIS A 326 -17.19 -16.76 -10.41
C HIS A 326 -16.55 -15.42 -10.75
N THR A 327 -17.30 -14.35 -10.54
CA THR A 327 -16.82 -12.98 -10.65
C THR A 327 -16.46 -12.43 -9.29
N GLY A 328 -15.31 -11.77 -9.17
CA GLY A 328 -14.89 -11.09 -7.95
C GLY A 328 -15.34 -9.64 -7.95
N ILE A 329 -15.81 -9.15 -6.81
CA ILE A 329 -16.05 -7.72 -6.55
C ILE A 329 -15.16 -7.27 -5.43
N VAL A 330 -14.42 -6.16 -5.67
CA VAL A 330 -13.61 -5.48 -4.66
C VAL A 330 -14.20 -4.09 -4.44
N LYS A 331 -14.72 -3.84 -3.24
CA LYS A 331 -15.22 -2.52 -2.84
C LYS A 331 -14.06 -1.57 -2.56
N LEU A 332 -14.28 -0.26 -2.68
CA LEU A 332 -13.25 0.75 -2.40
C LEU A 332 -12.64 0.59 -0.98
N SER A 333 -13.45 0.30 0.02
CA SER A 333 -13.02 0.03 1.41
C SER A 333 -12.18 -1.25 1.58
N GLU A 334 -12.25 -2.19 0.63
CA GLU A 334 -11.46 -3.42 0.59
C GLU A 334 -10.27 -3.32 -0.39
N MET A 335 -10.17 -2.19 -1.11
CA MET A 335 -9.07 -1.87 -2.01
C MET A 335 -8.00 -1.01 -1.32
N SER A 336 -8.40 -0.01 -0.53
CA SER A 336 -7.50 0.92 0.17
C SER A 336 -8.04 1.30 1.54
N HIS A 337 -7.13 1.61 2.46
CA HIS A 337 -7.44 2.19 3.78
C HIS A 337 -7.62 3.72 3.74
N ASP A 338 -7.23 4.38 2.65
CA ASP A 338 -7.36 5.84 2.50
C ASP A 338 -8.81 6.21 2.17
N PRO A 339 -9.52 6.95 3.04
CA PRO A 339 -10.89 7.37 2.80
C PRO A 339 -11.04 8.35 1.62
N ASN A 340 -9.96 9.00 1.19
CA ASN A 340 -9.97 9.95 0.07
C ASN A 340 -9.55 9.31 -1.27
N ALA A 341 -9.15 8.04 -1.28
CA ALA A 341 -8.74 7.34 -2.49
C ALA A 341 -9.92 7.19 -3.46
N LYS A 342 -9.64 7.29 -4.75
CA LYS A 342 -10.59 6.98 -5.82
C LYS A 342 -10.21 5.66 -6.46
N MET A 343 -11.20 4.84 -6.79
CA MET A 343 -10.95 3.53 -7.40
C MET A 343 -10.17 3.62 -8.71
N GLU A 344 -10.47 4.65 -9.52
CA GLU A 344 -9.83 4.90 -10.82
C GLU A 344 -8.33 5.25 -10.72
N ASP A 345 -7.90 5.81 -9.57
CA ASP A 345 -6.49 6.13 -9.30
C ASP A 345 -5.71 4.92 -8.77
N LEU A 346 -6.41 3.94 -8.18
CA LEU A 346 -5.82 2.75 -7.56
C LEU A 346 -5.62 1.59 -8.53
N VAL A 347 -6.52 1.44 -9.51
CA VAL A 347 -6.54 0.32 -10.45
C VAL A 347 -7.09 0.72 -11.81
N LYS A 348 -6.56 0.07 -12.86
CA LYS A 348 -7.01 0.23 -14.23
C LYS A 348 -7.58 -1.10 -14.74
N VAL A 349 -8.37 -1.03 -15.79
CA VAL A 349 -8.82 -2.23 -16.52
C VAL A 349 -7.59 -2.97 -17.05
N ASP A 350 -7.62 -4.30 -16.99
CA ASP A 350 -6.55 -5.25 -17.31
C ASP A 350 -5.42 -5.39 -16.29
N ASP A 351 -5.42 -4.66 -15.18
CA ASP A 351 -4.46 -4.86 -14.09
C ASP A 351 -4.64 -6.24 -13.45
N GLU A 352 -3.52 -6.90 -13.14
CA GLU A 352 -3.51 -8.14 -12.35
C GLU A 352 -3.34 -7.83 -10.87
N LEU A 353 -4.23 -8.39 -10.05
CA LEU A 353 -4.25 -8.16 -8.60
C LEU A 353 -4.19 -9.49 -7.85
N ASP A 354 -3.37 -9.52 -6.81
CA ASP A 354 -3.44 -10.58 -5.79
C ASP A 354 -4.44 -10.17 -4.71
N LEU A 355 -5.46 -11.00 -4.49
CA LEU A 355 -6.60 -10.71 -3.62
C LEU A 355 -6.90 -11.88 -2.70
N VAL A 356 -7.54 -11.61 -1.56
CA VAL A 356 -8.06 -12.65 -0.65
C VAL A 356 -9.57 -12.72 -0.78
N VAL A 357 -10.09 -13.93 -0.89
CA VAL A 357 -11.55 -14.20 -0.86
C VAL A 357 -12.08 -13.89 0.55
N VAL A 358 -12.95 -12.89 0.66
CA VAL A 358 -13.60 -12.52 1.93
C VAL A 358 -14.84 -13.37 2.17
N LYS A 359 -15.66 -13.50 1.14
CA LYS A 359 -16.92 -14.24 1.18
C LYS A 359 -17.21 -14.80 -0.21
N THR A 360 -17.51 -16.07 -0.26
CA THR A 360 -18.07 -16.71 -1.46
C THR A 360 -19.60 -16.59 -1.43
N ASN A 361 -20.19 -16.38 -2.58
CA ASN A 361 -21.64 -16.39 -2.74
C ASN A 361 -22.00 -17.26 -3.94
N ASP A 362 -22.10 -18.56 -3.66
CA ASP A 362 -22.41 -19.57 -4.67
C ASP A 362 -23.81 -19.38 -5.28
N GLN A 363 -24.72 -18.67 -4.61
CA GLN A 363 -26.04 -18.37 -5.12
C GLN A 363 -26.05 -17.25 -6.18
N GLU A 364 -25.15 -16.28 -6.04
CA GLU A 364 -25.05 -15.14 -6.96
C GLU A 364 -23.88 -15.26 -7.93
N GLY A 365 -22.95 -16.21 -7.71
CA GLY A 365 -21.73 -16.37 -8.52
C GLY A 365 -20.78 -15.18 -8.42
N VAL A 366 -20.90 -14.43 -7.34
CA VAL A 366 -20.15 -13.20 -7.10
C VAL A 366 -19.46 -13.29 -5.75
N ASP A 367 -18.14 -13.29 -5.77
CA ASP A 367 -17.32 -13.38 -4.58
C ASP A 367 -16.82 -12.00 -4.17
N THR A 368 -16.84 -11.72 -2.88
CA THR A 368 -16.26 -10.50 -2.35
C THR A 368 -14.77 -10.74 -2.08
N LEU A 369 -13.94 -9.90 -2.65
CA LEU A 369 -12.48 -9.98 -2.52
C LEU A 369 -11.93 -8.74 -1.83
N SER A 370 -10.70 -8.85 -1.28
CA SER A 370 -10.03 -7.78 -0.57
C SER A 370 -8.53 -7.76 -0.87
N ARG A 371 -8.03 -6.61 -1.30
CA ARG A 371 -6.61 -6.32 -1.41
C ARG A 371 -6.02 -5.98 -0.04
N VAL A 372 -6.76 -5.20 0.75
CA VAL A 372 -6.37 -4.83 2.11
C VAL A 372 -6.06 -6.06 2.97
N ARG A 373 -6.92 -7.09 2.89
CA ARG A 373 -6.68 -8.35 3.64
C ARG A 373 -5.52 -9.16 3.07
N PHE A 374 -5.29 -9.10 1.77
CA PHE A 374 -4.11 -9.73 1.16
C PHE A 374 -2.82 -9.06 1.65
N GLU A 375 -2.75 -7.73 1.62
CA GLU A 375 -1.60 -6.97 2.11
C GLU A 375 -1.37 -7.23 3.62
N ALA A 376 -2.43 -7.25 4.42
CA ALA A 376 -2.36 -7.59 5.84
C ALA A 376 -1.89 -9.04 6.09
N GLN A 377 -2.34 -9.99 5.29
CA GLN A 377 -1.92 -11.40 5.41
C GLN A 377 -0.46 -11.60 4.99
N LYS A 378 -0.02 -10.94 3.93
CA LYS A 378 1.37 -10.91 3.47
C LYS A 378 2.25 -10.20 4.50
N GLY A 379 1.80 -9.02 4.98
CA GLY A 379 2.49 -8.27 6.02
C GLY A 379 2.60 -9.06 7.33
N MET A 380 1.58 -9.84 7.70
CA MET A 380 1.63 -10.71 8.88
C MET A 380 2.69 -11.80 8.78
N LYS A 381 2.88 -12.35 7.59
CA LYS A 381 3.95 -13.34 7.34
C LYS A 381 5.33 -12.69 7.46
N ASP A 382 5.50 -11.51 6.83
CA ASP A 382 6.75 -10.73 6.92
C ASP A 382 7.05 -10.34 8.38
N VAL A 383 6.04 -9.93 9.14
CA VAL A 383 6.15 -9.57 10.57
C VAL A 383 6.52 -10.77 11.43
N SER A 384 5.97 -11.96 11.13
CA SER A 384 6.30 -13.19 11.85
C SER A 384 7.75 -13.61 11.58
N GLU A 385 8.19 -13.59 10.34
CA GLU A 385 9.59 -13.87 9.95
C GLU A 385 10.56 -12.84 10.57
N ALA A 386 10.17 -11.56 10.60
CA ALA A 386 10.95 -10.50 11.22
C ALA A 386 11.05 -10.69 12.75
N ALA A 387 9.99 -11.19 13.40
CA ALA A 387 10.00 -11.51 14.83
C ALA A 387 10.97 -12.65 15.17
N GLU A 388 11.05 -13.68 14.31
CA GLU A 388 11.98 -14.80 14.48
C GLU A 388 13.44 -14.41 14.23
N ASN A 389 13.67 -13.59 13.21
CA ASN A 389 15.01 -13.18 12.79
C ASN A 389 15.52 -11.92 13.49
N GLY A 390 14.68 -11.21 14.25
CA GLY A 390 15.02 -9.93 14.89
C GLY A 390 15.28 -8.81 13.87
N THR A 391 14.70 -8.88 12.68
CA THR A 391 14.92 -7.90 11.60
C THR A 391 14.22 -6.58 11.91
N VAL A 392 14.90 -5.45 11.63
CA VAL A 392 14.33 -4.12 11.75
C VAL A 392 13.29 -3.93 10.65
N MET A 393 12.09 -3.47 11.03
CA MET A 393 11.00 -3.11 10.13
C MET A 393 10.67 -1.62 10.26
N GLU A 394 10.08 -1.07 9.22
CA GLU A 394 9.63 0.32 9.17
C GLU A 394 8.11 0.39 9.19
N GLY A 395 7.57 1.43 9.80
CA GLY A 395 6.13 1.65 9.85
C GLY A 395 5.76 3.05 10.31
N ASP A 396 4.48 3.38 10.10
CA ASP A 396 3.91 4.68 10.45
C ASP A 396 3.12 4.59 11.75
N VAL A 397 3.35 5.53 12.65
CA VAL A 397 2.62 5.60 13.94
C VAL A 397 1.23 6.17 13.69
N MET A 398 0.20 5.32 13.82
CA MET A 398 -1.19 5.67 13.54
C MET A 398 -1.89 6.36 14.71
N GLU A 399 -1.71 5.84 15.91
CA GLU A 399 -2.41 6.32 17.11
C GLU A 399 -1.57 6.10 18.37
N ALA A 400 -1.82 6.94 19.38
CA ALA A 400 -1.24 6.81 20.71
C ALA A 400 -2.34 6.54 21.75
N ASN A 401 -2.12 5.51 22.56
CA ASN A 401 -3.01 5.07 23.64
C ASN A 401 -2.33 5.25 25.01
N LYS A 402 -3.07 5.15 26.11
CA LYS A 402 -2.51 5.26 27.48
C LYS A 402 -1.36 4.26 27.76
N GLY A 403 -1.30 3.14 27.04
CA GLY A 403 -0.29 2.09 27.21
C GLY A 403 0.91 2.18 26.26
N GLY A 404 0.85 2.98 25.19
CA GLY A 404 1.87 3.04 24.15
C GLY A 404 1.35 3.55 22.82
N VAL A 405 2.04 3.25 21.73
CA VAL A 405 1.65 3.63 20.36
C VAL A 405 1.33 2.40 19.52
N VAL A 406 0.50 2.60 18.50
CA VAL A 406 0.19 1.60 17.47
C VAL A 406 0.85 2.03 16.17
N VAL A 407 1.69 1.15 15.64
CA VAL A 407 2.44 1.35 14.40
C VAL A 407 1.86 0.45 13.32
N ASN A 408 1.61 0.99 12.15
CA ASN A 408 1.21 0.23 10.97
C ASN A 408 2.47 -0.21 10.21
N VAL A 409 2.73 -1.51 10.21
CA VAL A 409 3.85 -2.13 9.50
C VAL A 409 3.29 -2.99 8.37
N LYS A 410 3.40 -2.55 7.12
CA LYS A 410 2.87 -3.27 5.94
C LYS A 410 1.41 -3.74 6.10
N GLY A 411 0.54 -2.88 6.63
CA GLY A 411 -0.87 -3.20 6.85
C GLY A 411 -1.18 -3.98 8.13
N VAL A 412 -0.17 -4.30 8.94
CA VAL A 412 -0.31 -5.00 10.23
C VAL A 412 -0.16 -4.01 11.38
N ARG A 413 -1.08 -4.06 12.35
CA ARG A 413 -1.06 -3.22 13.55
C ARG A 413 -0.13 -3.82 14.59
N VAL A 414 0.98 -3.15 14.86
CA VAL A 414 1.97 -3.52 15.88
C VAL A 414 1.82 -2.59 17.08
N PHE A 415 1.64 -3.15 18.26
CA PHE A 415 1.60 -2.37 19.49
C PHE A 415 3.00 -2.19 20.06
N VAL A 416 3.38 -0.96 20.34
CA VAL A 416 4.65 -0.61 21.00
C VAL A 416 4.33 -0.04 22.38
N PRO A 417 4.63 -0.77 23.46
CA PRO A 417 4.40 -0.29 24.82
C PRO A 417 5.18 1.00 25.11
N ARG A 418 4.67 1.86 25.98
CA ARG A 418 5.32 3.12 26.38
C ARG A 418 6.80 2.95 26.74
N SER A 419 7.14 1.89 27.47
CA SER A 419 8.52 1.58 27.86
C SER A 419 9.43 1.17 26.70
N GLN A 420 8.85 0.88 25.52
CA GLN A 420 9.53 0.43 24.32
C GLN A 420 9.46 1.48 23.18
N ALA A 421 8.71 2.56 23.39
CA ALA A 421 8.49 3.60 22.39
C ALA A 421 9.55 4.70 22.43
N THR A 422 10.03 5.07 23.62
CA THR A 422 11.00 6.16 23.84
C THR A 422 12.15 5.70 24.74
N MET A 423 13.32 6.31 24.59
CA MET A 423 14.51 5.97 25.39
C MET A 423 14.42 6.47 26.84
N ARG A 424 13.74 7.61 27.06
CA ARG A 424 13.58 8.22 28.38
C ARG A 424 12.13 8.08 28.84
N ARG A 425 11.93 7.76 30.12
CA ARG A 425 10.58 7.60 30.71
C ARG A 425 9.76 8.89 30.73
N ASP A 426 10.40 10.03 30.65
CA ASP A 426 9.79 11.36 30.70
C ASP A 426 9.48 11.94 29.31
N GLU A 427 9.89 11.24 28.24
CA GLU A 427 9.60 11.65 26.87
C GLU A 427 8.14 11.38 26.52
N ASP A 428 7.54 12.37 25.86
CA ASP A 428 6.16 12.31 25.41
C ASP A 428 6.05 11.50 24.10
N TYR A 429 5.71 10.22 24.23
CA TYR A 429 5.53 9.30 23.10
C TYR A 429 4.36 9.67 22.18
N THR A 430 3.47 10.58 22.59
CA THR A 430 2.35 11.04 21.74
C THR A 430 2.83 11.85 20.55
N LYS A 431 4.02 12.45 20.63
CA LYS A 431 4.66 13.19 19.54
C LYS A 431 5.09 12.31 18.36
N LEU A 432 5.14 10.99 18.57
CA LEU A 432 5.47 10.03 17.51
C LEU A 432 4.31 9.82 16.53
N VAL A 433 3.08 10.21 16.86
CA VAL A 433 1.91 10.03 15.98
C VAL A 433 2.13 10.78 14.67
N GLY A 434 1.94 10.07 13.55
CA GLY A 434 2.19 10.56 12.19
C GLY A 434 3.66 10.53 11.75
N GLN A 435 4.57 10.00 12.58
CA GLN A 435 5.96 9.84 12.20
C GLN A 435 6.23 8.43 11.65
N HIS A 436 7.18 8.36 10.72
CA HIS A 436 7.75 7.11 10.23
C HIS A 436 8.83 6.64 11.22
N VAL A 437 8.72 5.40 11.70
CA VAL A 437 9.62 4.86 12.73
C VAL A 437 10.15 3.48 12.36
N GLN A 438 11.35 3.19 12.83
CA GLN A 438 11.95 1.86 12.74
C GLN A 438 11.73 1.11 14.05
N LEU A 439 11.36 -0.17 13.96
CA LEU A 439 11.09 -1.00 15.12
C LEU A 439 11.49 -2.46 14.88
N VAL A 440 11.78 -3.16 15.95
CA VAL A 440 11.97 -4.62 15.95
C VAL A 440 10.75 -5.27 16.59
N ILE A 441 10.25 -6.34 15.99
CA ILE A 441 9.15 -7.12 16.56
C ILE A 441 9.71 -7.98 17.70
N THR A 442 9.12 -7.85 18.88
CA THR A 442 9.58 -8.57 20.09
C THR A 442 8.70 -9.76 20.46
N GLU A 443 7.43 -9.72 20.09
CA GLU A 443 6.46 -10.79 20.33
C GLU A 443 5.48 -10.85 19.17
N CYS A 444 5.27 -12.04 18.61
CA CYS A 444 4.26 -12.30 17.59
C CYS A 444 3.45 -13.54 17.99
N ALA A 445 2.34 -13.36 18.71
CA ALA A 445 1.47 -14.42 19.17
C ALA A 445 0.04 -14.21 18.66
N GLY A 446 -0.27 -14.77 17.49
CA GLY A 446 -1.58 -14.67 16.87
C GLY A 446 -1.98 -13.22 16.58
N ARG A 447 -2.95 -12.67 17.34
CA ARG A 447 -3.41 -11.27 17.18
C ARG A 447 -2.61 -10.26 18.00
N LYS A 448 -1.74 -10.73 18.89
CA LYS A 448 -0.93 -9.86 19.75
C LYS A 448 0.46 -9.73 19.15
N ILE A 449 0.74 -8.58 18.58
CA ILE A 449 2.04 -8.27 18.00
C ILE A 449 2.60 -7.08 18.77
N VAL A 450 3.79 -7.26 19.33
CA VAL A 450 4.48 -6.24 20.14
C VAL A 450 5.81 -5.91 19.49
N GLY A 451 6.07 -4.61 19.35
CA GLY A 451 7.32 -4.09 18.81
C GLY A 451 8.07 -3.22 19.79
N SER A 452 9.33 -2.91 19.47
CA SER A 452 10.20 -2.02 20.22
C SER A 452 10.96 -1.08 19.31
N ILE A 453 10.75 0.22 19.47
CA ILE A 453 11.51 1.30 18.82
C ILE A 453 12.84 1.47 19.58
N ASN A 454 12.80 1.38 20.91
CA ASN A 454 13.97 1.52 21.77
C ASN A 454 15.12 0.56 21.45
N LYS A 455 14.81 -0.67 21.03
CA LYS A 455 15.86 -1.64 20.67
C LYS A 455 16.68 -1.19 19.48
N VAL A 456 16.03 -0.65 18.45
CA VAL A 456 16.71 -0.13 17.25
C VAL A 456 17.62 1.04 17.63
N THR A 457 17.06 2.01 18.36
CA THR A 457 17.83 3.19 18.81
C THR A 457 18.97 2.80 19.74
N ALA A 458 18.77 1.78 20.60
CA ALA A 458 19.82 1.28 21.50
C ALA A 458 20.94 0.57 20.74
N GLU A 459 20.61 -0.21 19.71
CA GLU A 459 21.60 -0.88 18.84
C GLU A 459 22.38 0.13 18.00
N GLU A 460 21.70 1.13 17.42
CA GLU A 460 22.36 2.23 16.71
C GLU A 460 23.32 3.01 17.61
N ASN A 461 22.87 3.34 18.83
CA ASN A 461 23.70 4.03 19.80
C ASN A 461 24.87 3.16 20.30
N LYS A 462 24.67 1.83 20.37
CA LYS A 462 25.75 0.90 20.67
C LYS A 462 26.76 0.84 19.53
N ALA A 463 26.30 0.73 18.29
CA ALA A 463 27.16 0.73 17.11
C ALA A 463 28.01 2.03 17.02
N LYS A 464 27.37 3.20 17.23
CA LYS A 464 28.05 4.51 17.28
C LYS A 464 29.10 4.56 18.40
N ARG A 465 28.77 4.00 19.59
CA ARG A 465 29.73 3.88 20.69
C ARG A 465 30.90 2.98 20.34
N ASP A 466 30.64 1.79 19.80
CA ASP A 466 31.69 0.85 19.43
C ASP A 466 32.62 1.42 18.32
N GLU A 467 32.06 2.19 17.41
CA GLU A 467 32.80 2.91 16.39
C GLU A 467 33.65 4.05 16.98
N PHE A 468 33.07 4.82 17.92
CA PHE A 468 33.81 5.84 18.65
C PHE A 468 35.02 5.26 19.39
N TRP A 469 34.82 4.17 20.14
CA TRP A 469 35.92 3.54 20.89
C TRP A 469 37.06 2.95 20.02
N LYS A 470 36.75 2.62 18.75
CA LYS A 470 37.78 2.19 17.77
C LYS A 470 38.61 3.35 17.21
N ASN A 471 38.01 4.53 17.11
CA ASN A 471 38.55 5.68 16.39
C ASN A 471 38.96 6.84 17.31
N VAL A 472 38.85 6.68 18.64
CA VAL A 472 39.21 7.71 19.62
C VAL A 472 40.71 7.84 19.71
N GLU A 473 41.22 9.07 19.59
CA GLU A 473 42.65 9.43 19.74
C GLU A 473 42.76 10.65 20.67
N VAL A 474 43.86 10.75 21.38
CA VAL A 474 44.18 11.93 22.20
C VAL A 474 44.36 13.14 21.29
N ASP A 475 43.96 14.32 21.73
CA ASP A 475 43.98 15.62 21.04
C ASP A 475 43.08 15.74 19.80
N LYS A 476 42.29 14.70 19.49
CA LYS A 476 41.30 14.76 18.41
C LYS A 476 40.12 15.64 18.82
N GLN A 477 39.71 16.53 17.92
CA GLN A 477 38.58 17.44 18.12
C GLN A 477 37.28 16.78 17.73
N TYR A 478 36.25 17.00 18.54
CA TYR A 478 34.89 16.57 18.34
C TYR A 478 33.92 17.70 18.61
N THR A 479 32.84 17.76 17.86
CA THR A 479 31.70 18.63 18.16
C THR A 479 30.75 17.87 19.07
N GLY A 480 30.49 18.37 20.27
CA GLY A 480 29.63 17.73 21.24
C GLY A 480 28.53 18.62 21.77
N VAL A 481 27.47 18.02 22.31
CA VAL A 481 26.34 18.74 22.91
C VAL A 481 26.38 18.57 24.42
N VAL A 482 26.25 19.68 25.16
CA VAL A 482 26.23 19.67 26.62
C VAL A 482 24.94 19.04 27.14
N LYS A 483 25.04 17.86 27.75
CA LYS A 483 23.87 17.12 28.30
C LYS A 483 23.50 17.56 29.70
N SER A 484 24.50 17.77 30.55
CA SER A 484 24.26 18.14 31.97
C SER A 484 25.48 18.86 32.52
N LEU A 485 25.22 19.69 33.54
CA LEU A 485 26.22 20.43 34.27
C LEU A 485 26.23 19.95 35.75
N THR A 486 27.43 19.75 36.26
CA THR A 486 27.67 19.41 37.68
C THR A 486 28.62 20.41 38.29
N SER A 487 28.76 20.43 39.64
CA SER A 487 29.67 21.37 40.32
C SER A 487 31.15 21.19 39.93
N TYR A 488 31.54 20.04 39.38
CA TYR A 488 32.92 19.73 39.03
C TYR A 488 33.18 19.71 37.50
N GLY A 489 32.15 19.88 36.66
CA GLY A 489 32.35 19.90 35.24
C GLY A 489 31.06 19.77 34.41
N ALA A 490 31.20 19.74 33.08
CA ALA A 490 30.14 19.55 32.12
C ALA A 490 30.23 18.16 31.48
N PHE A 491 29.10 17.48 31.36
CA PHE A 491 28.99 16.25 30.54
C PHE A 491 28.58 16.62 29.12
N VAL A 492 29.39 16.22 28.19
CA VAL A 492 29.25 16.53 26.75
C VAL A 492 29.12 15.24 25.98
N ASP A 493 28.07 15.11 25.17
CA ASP A 493 27.87 14.01 24.25
C ASP A 493 28.65 14.25 22.95
N ILE A 494 29.61 13.40 22.67
CA ILE A 494 30.49 13.47 21.51
C ILE A 494 30.20 12.36 20.49
N GLY A 495 28.89 12.12 20.20
CA GLY A 495 28.46 11.12 19.25
C GLY A 495 28.07 9.78 19.88
N GLY A 496 27.37 9.82 21.01
CA GLY A 496 26.81 8.65 21.71
C GLY A 496 27.68 8.20 22.91
N VAL A 497 28.78 8.90 23.19
CA VAL A 497 29.60 8.73 24.39
C VAL A 497 29.65 10.03 25.19
N ASP A 498 29.36 9.95 26.47
CA ASP A 498 29.38 11.10 27.38
C ASP A 498 30.81 11.30 27.91
N GLY A 499 31.44 12.38 27.51
CA GLY A 499 32.73 12.80 28.02
C GLY A 499 32.58 13.85 29.11
N LEU A 500 33.47 13.83 30.11
CA LEU A 500 33.54 14.83 31.16
C LEU A 500 34.55 15.92 30.82
N CYS A 501 34.08 17.15 30.70
CA CYS A 501 34.92 18.33 30.68
C CYS A 501 34.98 18.91 32.10
N HIS A 502 36.10 18.71 32.79
CA HIS A 502 36.27 19.21 34.13
C HIS A 502 36.24 20.75 34.17
N ILE A 503 35.79 21.35 35.30
CA ILE A 503 35.66 22.81 35.46
C ILE A 503 36.97 23.54 35.14
N SER A 504 38.12 22.94 35.47
CA SER A 504 39.44 23.48 35.16
C SER A 504 39.80 23.45 33.70
N GLU A 505 39.09 22.67 32.89
CA GLU A 505 39.30 22.55 31.42
C GLU A 505 38.27 23.34 30.60
N LEU A 506 37.26 23.94 31.26
CA LEU A 506 36.26 24.78 30.63
C LEU A 506 36.73 26.23 30.42
N SER A 507 37.53 26.75 31.33
CA SER A 507 38.03 28.13 31.27
C SER A 507 39.44 28.26 31.80
N TRP A 508 40.17 29.22 31.31
CA TRP A 508 41.46 29.68 31.86
C TRP A 508 41.26 30.53 33.12
N ASN A 509 40.07 31.10 33.29
CA ASN A 509 39.68 31.87 34.49
C ASN A 509 39.17 30.94 35.61
N ASN A 510 39.30 31.38 36.83
CA ASN A 510 38.76 30.64 37.99
C ASN A 510 37.24 30.86 38.06
N ILE A 511 36.45 29.87 37.58
CA ILE A 511 34.98 29.87 37.58
C ILE A 511 34.45 29.06 38.76
N LYS A 512 33.31 29.46 39.32
CA LYS A 512 32.67 28.74 40.43
C LYS A 512 31.75 27.62 39.99
N HIS A 513 31.15 27.74 38.82
CA HIS A 513 30.26 26.75 38.23
C HIS A 513 30.35 26.73 36.73
N PRO A 514 30.27 25.55 36.08
CA PRO A 514 30.33 25.44 34.62
C PRO A 514 29.29 26.27 33.86
N SER A 515 28.13 26.60 34.47
CA SER A 515 27.08 27.43 33.84
C SER A 515 27.52 28.87 33.54
N GLU A 516 28.69 29.30 34.08
CA GLU A 516 29.26 30.61 33.72
C GLU A 516 29.88 30.62 32.31
N VAL A 517 30.13 29.44 31.74
CA VAL A 517 30.82 29.30 30.41
C VAL A 517 29.93 28.60 29.38
N VAL A 518 29.18 27.56 29.78
CA VAL A 518 28.36 26.73 28.87
C VAL A 518 26.99 26.45 29.47
N SER A 519 25.97 26.30 28.63
CA SER A 519 24.59 25.96 29.02
C SER A 519 24.21 24.55 28.54
N VAL A 520 23.24 23.93 29.21
CA VAL A 520 22.69 22.63 28.77
C VAL A 520 22.01 22.82 27.40
N GLY A 521 22.42 22.01 26.42
CA GLY A 521 21.95 22.07 25.04
C GLY A 521 22.90 22.80 24.09
N ASP A 522 23.95 23.47 24.60
CA ASP A 522 24.95 24.12 23.76
C ASP A 522 25.77 23.11 22.98
N THR A 523 26.05 23.44 21.71
CA THR A 523 26.97 22.68 20.88
C THR A 523 28.35 23.28 20.99
N ILE A 524 29.32 22.54 21.49
CA ILE A 524 30.68 23.00 21.74
C ILE A 524 31.72 22.13 21.05
N GLU A 525 32.84 22.73 20.66
CA GLU A 525 34.00 21.99 20.15
C GLU A 525 34.92 21.61 21.31
N VAL A 526 35.13 20.30 21.49
CA VAL A 526 35.98 19.74 22.55
C VAL A 526 37.01 18.81 21.98
N TYR A 527 38.16 18.67 22.66
CA TYR A 527 39.20 17.69 22.30
C TYR A 527 39.34 16.65 23.40
N VAL A 528 39.77 15.45 23.00
CA VAL A 528 39.99 14.33 23.92
C VAL A 528 41.32 14.51 24.61
N LYS A 529 41.31 14.72 25.94
CA LYS A 529 42.52 14.83 26.77
C LYS A 529 43.06 13.46 27.18
N SER A 530 42.18 12.59 27.57
CA SER A 530 42.46 11.20 27.93
C SER A 530 41.23 10.34 27.81
N TYR A 531 41.36 9.06 27.57
CA TYR A 531 40.29 8.11 27.53
C TYR A 531 40.65 6.79 28.20
N ASP A 532 39.63 6.14 28.77
CA ASP A 532 39.77 4.84 29.42
C ASP A 532 38.73 3.90 28.82
N PRO A 533 39.11 3.00 27.91
CA PRO A 533 38.19 2.07 27.27
C PRO A 533 37.54 1.05 28.24
N GLU A 534 38.28 0.64 29.28
CA GLU A 534 37.79 -0.36 30.23
C GLU A 534 36.67 0.19 31.10
N ASN A 535 36.79 1.44 31.58
CA ASN A 535 35.79 2.12 32.37
C ASN A 535 34.82 2.98 31.53
N GLN A 536 34.98 2.99 30.21
CA GLN A 536 34.17 3.78 29.29
C GLN A 536 34.12 5.28 29.67
N LYS A 537 35.23 5.87 30.06
CA LYS A 537 35.33 7.26 30.45
C LYS A 537 36.21 8.04 29.49
N VAL A 538 35.74 9.22 29.12
CA VAL A 538 36.48 10.17 28.28
C VAL A 538 36.59 11.49 29.02
N SER A 539 37.78 12.00 29.14
CA SER A 539 38.08 13.33 29.68
C SER A 539 38.29 14.29 28.53
N LEU A 540 37.52 15.37 28.55
CA LEU A 540 37.48 16.36 27.47
C LEU A 540 38.14 17.69 27.92
N GLY A 541 38.69 18.41 26.96
CA GLY A 541 39.17 19.77 27.11
C GLY A 541 38.40 20.70 26.18
N TYR A 542 38.03 21.87 26.67
CA TYR A 542 37.36 22.94 25.92
C TYR A 542 38.27 24.12 25.66
N LYS A 543 39.32 24.31 26.51
CA LYS A 543 40.29 25.41 26.40
C LYS A 543 41.07 25.30 25.11
N LYS A 544 41.10 26.37 24.31
CA LYS A 544 42.02 26.46 23.17
C LYS A 544 43.41 26.97 23.64
N GLU A 545 44.47 26.38 23.14
CA GLU A 545 45.85 26.81 23.49
C GLU A 545 46.12 28.25 23.04
N GLU A 546 45.50 28.69 21.93
CA GLU A 546 45.58 30.05 21.41
C GLU A 546 45.05 31.11 22.39
N ASP A 547 44.13 30.74 23.28
CA ASP A 547 43.56 31.61 24.32
C ASP A 547 44.28 31.52 25.67
N ASN A 548 45.45 30.85 25.71
CA ASN A 548 46.27 30.75 26.90
C ASN A 548 46.76 32.15 27.35
N PRO A 549 46.32 32.68 28.49
CA PRO A 549 46.72 34.02 28.92
C PRO A 549 48.23 34.17 29.13
N TRP A 550 48.96 33.07 29.43
CA TRP A 550 50.41 33.10 29.60
C TRP A 550 51.16 33.23 28.26
N GLU A 551 50.62 32.68 27.17
CA GLU A 551 51.17 32.90 25.84
C GLU A 551 50.88 34.32 25.32
N LYS A 552 49.70 34.81 25.56
CA LYS A 552 49.35 36.23 25.28
C LYS A 552 50.24 37.18 26.05
N LEU A 553 50.49 36.90 27.34
CA LEU A 553 51.43 37.66 28.14
C LEU A 553 52.86 37.69 27.55
N LYS A 554 53.36 36.53 27.10
CA LYS A 554 54.67 36.41 26.48
C LYS A 554 54.81 37.20 25.18
N ASN A 555 53.75 37.24 24.37
CA ASN A 555 53.77 37.86 23.05
C ASN A 555 53.44 39.36 23.09
N GLU A 556 52.53 39.76 23.98
CA GLU A 556 52.03 41.15 24.02
C GLU A 556 52.71 42.01 25.07
N TYR A 557 53.27 41.43 26.12
CA TYR A 557 53.92 42.15 27.23
C TYR A 557 55.36 41.66 27.48
N PRO A 558 56.31 42.12 26.66
CA PRO A 558 57.74 41.79 26.88
C PRO A 558 58.23 42.45 28.18
N ILE A 559 59.29 41.86 28.78
CA ILE A 559 59.93 42.42 29.98
C ILE A 559 60.37 43.85 29.71
N GLY A 560 59.97 44.75 30.62
CA GLY A 560 60.20 46.20 30.48
C GLY A 560 59.00 46.97 29.94
N SER A 561 57.88 46.30 29.51
CA SER A 561 56.68 47.00 29.07
C SER A 561 55.94 47.66 30.23
N GLU A 562 55.41 48.87 29.96
CA GLU A 562 54.60 49.67 30.87
C GLU A 562 53.11 49.58 30.50
N PHE A 563 52.24 49.42 31.46
CA PHE A 563 50.79 49.36 31.27
C PHE A 563 50.02 49.78 32.52
N GLU A 564 48.76 50.18 32.36
CA GLU A 564 47.87 50.44 33.47
C GLU A 564 47.02 49.21 33.79
N ALA A 565 46.95 48.88 35.06
CA ALA A 565 46.20 47.70 35.48
C ALA A 565 45.59 47.87 36.89
N PRO A 566 44.44 47.24 37.18
CA PRO A 566 43.75 47.37 38.44
C PRO A 566 44.38 46.54 39.55
N VAL A 567 44.39 47.09 40.77
CA VAL A 567 44.78 46.37 41.98
C VAL A 567 43.65 45.44 42.41
N VAL A 568 43.93 44.11 42.43
CA VAL A 568 42.93 43.09 42.75
C VAL A 568 42.93 42.71 44.23
N SER A 569 44.09 42.66 44.85
CA SER A 569 44.21 42.37 46.26
C SER A 569 45.48 42.99 46.87
N ILE A 570 45.45 43.25 48.15
CA ILE A 570 46.53 43.84 48.93
C ILE A 570 46.95 42.89 50.04
N THR A 571 48.25 42.66 50.17
CA THR A 571 48.83 41.83 51.19
C THR A 571 49.87 42.60 52.01
N LYS A 572 50.37 42.02 53.09
CA LYS A 572 51.43 42.64 53.89
C LYS A 572 52.75 42.84 53.13
N PHE A 573 52.96 42.12 52.01
CA PHE A 573 54.21 42.09 51.25
C PHE A 573 54.15 42.89 49.95
N GLY A 574 52.94 43.34 49.53
CA GLY A 574 52.75 44.03 48.27
C GLY A 574 51.29 44.02 47.79
N ALA A 575 51.03 44.57 46.61
CA ALA A 575 49.74 44.55 45.95
C ALA A 575 49.77 43.59 44.75
N PHE A 576 48.68 42.86 44.54
CA PHE A 576 48.45 42.08 43.30
C PHE A 576 47.68 42.92 42.30
N VAL A 577 48.23 43.03 41.13
CA VAL A 577 47.70 43.83 40.03
C VAL A 577 47.36 42.86 38.86
N ARG A 578 46.16 42.97 38.28
CA ARG A 578 45.68 42.11 37.24
C ARG A 578 46.18 42.59 35.86
N ILE A 579 47.06 41.76 35.25
CA ILE A 579 47.60 42.06 33.93
C ILE A 579 46.67 41.60 32.81
N LEU A 580 46.23 40.35 32.92
CA LEU A 580 45.28 39.72 32.03
C LEU A 580 44.23 38.91 32.83
N PRO A 581 43.07 38.59 32.29
CA PRO A 581 42.13 37.70 32.98
C PRO A 581 42.77 36.44 33.44
N GLY A 582 42.83 36.20 34.77
CA GLY A 582 43.46 35.02 35.40
C GLY A 582 44.99 35.14 35.64
N ILE A 583 45.60 36.26 35.33
CA ILE A 583 47.02 36.53 35.60
C ILE A 583 47.18 37.78 36.45
N ASP A 584 47.63 37.59 37.64
CA ASP A 584 47.92 38.65 38.60
C ASP A 584 49.43 38.74 38.88
N GLY A 585 50.04 39.94 38.76
CA GLY A 585 51.43 40.21 39.07
C GLY A 585 51.59 40.87 40.45
N LEU A 586 52.66 40.58 41.12
CA LEU A 586 52.97 41.16 42.43
C LEU A 586 53.82 42.42 42.28
N VAL A 587 53.34 43.54 42.80
CA VAL A 587 54.12 44.74 43.11
C VAL A 587 54.57 44.62 44.55
N HIS A 588 55.85 44.33 44.80
CA HIS A 588 56.37 44.22 46.13
C HIS A 588 56.37 45.61 46.83
N ILE A 589 56.21 45.64 48.15
CA ILE A 589 56.13 46.89 48.92
C ILE A 589 57.28 47.87 48.64
N SER A 590 58.50 47.36 48.33
CA SER A 590 59.65 48.15 47.96
C SER A 590 59.60 48.77 46.56
N GLU A 591 58.66 48.29 45.73
CA GLU A 591 58.50 48.63 44.33
C GLU A 591 57.28 49.55 44.08
N ILE A 592 56.60 50.01 45.13
CA ILE A 592 55.41 50.85 45.06
C ILE A 592 55.75 52.31 44.87
N SER A 593 56.74 52.83 45.63
CA SER A 593 57.12 54.25 45.63
C SER A 593 58.63 54.40 45.94
N ASN A 594 59.17 55.58 45.58
CA ASN A 594 60.52 55.97 45.93
C ASN A 594 60.70 56.27 47.39
N GLU A 595 59.60 56.63 48.10
CA GLU A 595 59.60 56.80 49.56
C GLU A 595 59.27 55.48 50.29
N ARG A 596 59.75 55.36 51.54
CA ARG A 596 59.57 54.15 52.31
C ARG A 596 58.11 53.97 52.75
N VAL A 597 57.41 53.00 52.12
CA VAL A 597 56.04 52.65 52.44
C VAL A 597 56.00 51.70 53.64
N ASN A 598 55.31 52.08 54.72
CA ASN A 598 55.19 51.24 55.92
C ASN A 598 54.02 50.23 55.81
N LYS A 599 52.97 50.56 55.12
CA LYS A 599 51.83 49.69 54.82
C LYS A 599 51.31 49.94 53.39
N VAL A 600 51.12 48.88 52.64
CA VAL A 600 50.62 48.97 51.27
C VAL A 600 49.22 49.64 51.18
N SER A 601 48.36 49.42 52.20
CA SER A 601 47.03 49.99 52.29
C SER A 601 46.99 51.52 52.45
N ASP A 602 48.09 52.13 52.81
CA ASP A 602 48.18 53.58 52.99
C ASP A 602 48.38 54.31 51.64
N VAL A 603 48.86 53.59 50.62
CA VAL A 603 49.14 54.14 49.28
C VAL A 603 48.19 53.61 48.19
N LEU A 604 47.75 52.36 48.31
CA LEU A 604 46.92 51.68 47.30
C LEU A 604 45.65 51.11 47.91
N LYS A 605 44.56 51.18 47.12
CA LYS A 605 43.28 50.53 47.46
C LYS A 605 42.94 49.49 46.42
N VAL A 606 42.16 48.48 46.82
CA VAL A 606 41.63 47.48 45.84
C VAL A 606 40.69 48.17 44.87
N GLY A 607 40.93 48.02 43.59
CA GLY A 607 40.20 48.68 42.50
C GLY A 607 40.94 49.88 41.89
N ASP A 608 42.01 50.36 42.50
CA ASP A 608 42.81 51.47 41.91
C ASP A 608 43.50 51.03 40.61
N MET A 609 43.46 51.88 39.59
CA MET A 609 44.26 51.70 38.37
C MET A 609 45.67 52.25 38.61
N VAL A 610 46.67 51.38 38.43
CA VAL A 610 48.07 51.75 38.70
C VAL A 610 48.91 51.48 37.44
N LYS A 611 49.80 52.41 37.15
CA LYS A 611 50.79 52.24 36.08
C LYS A 611 51.94 51.40 36.63
N VAL A 612 52.21 50.28 35.96
CA VAL A 612 53.22 49.31 36.40
C VAL A 612 54.12 48.92 35.22
N LYS A 613 55.39 48.63 35.54
CA LYS A 613 56.37 48.12 34.60
C LYS A 613 56.65 46.66 34.91
N LEU A 614 56.67 45.78 33.87
CA LEU A 614 56.99 44.36 34.01
C LEU A 614 58.48 44.17 34.20
N ILE A 615 58.89 43.73 35.42
CA ILE A 615 60.30 43.53 35.71
C ILE A 615 60.76 42.11 35.38
N ASN A 616 59.99 41.10 35.81
CA ASN A 616 60.37 39.73 35.63
C ASN A 616 59.15 38.82 35.53
N VAL A 617 59.23 37.75 34.70
CA VAL A 617 58.21 36.71 34.54
C VAL A 617 58.90 35.36 34.71
N ASP A 618 58.53 34.64 35.74
CA ASP A 618 58.87 33.24 35.95
C ASP A 618 57.75 32.34 35.46
N PHE A 619 57.88 31.83 34.22
CA PHE A 619 56.88 30.99 33.55
C PHE A 619 56.73 29.61 34.25
N ASP A 620 57.80 29.07 34.85
CA ASP A 620 57.77 27.75 35.49
C ASP A 620 56.96 27.81 36.80
N ARG A 621 57.19 28.90 37.61
CA ARG A 621 56.49 29.11 38.88
C ARG A 621 55.26 29.96 38.75
N LYS A 622 54.91 30.39 37.55
CA LYS A 622 53.77 31.27 37.26
C LYS A 622 53.72 32.50 38.15
N ARG A 623 54.87 33.20 38.28
CA ARG A 623 55.04 34.42 39.10
C ARG A 623 55.48 35.58 38.25
N ILE A 624 54.82 36.73 38.48
CA ILE A 624 55.13 37.95 37.76
C ILE A 624 55.48 39.06 38.80
N SER A 625 56.60 39.72 38.59
CA SER A 625 57.06 40.83 39.38
C SER A 625 56.87 42.13 38.62
N LEU A 626 56.18 43.04 39.26
CA LEU A 626 55.88 44.39 38.74
C LEU A 626 56.47 45.45 39.60
N SER A 627 56.81 46.61 39.00
CA SER A 627 57.25 47.80 39.74
C SER A 627 56.46 49.05 39.30
N MET A 628 55.96 49.77 40.25
CA MET A 628 55.42 51.14 40.05
C MET A 628 56.53 52.16 40.14
N LYS A 629 57.53 51.90 40.97
CA LYS A 629 58.71 52.77 41.16
C LYS A 629 59.45 52.99 39.84
N ALA A 630 59.69 51.95 39.05
CA ALA A 630 60.35 52.07 37.76
C ALA A 630 59.62 52.98 36.74
N CYS A 631 58.28 53.11 36.84
CA CYS A 631 57.53 54.04 36.00
C CYS A 631 57.61 55.51 36.52
N LEU A 632 57.88 55.68 37.85
CA LEU A 632 58.02 56.99 38.45
C LEU A 632 59.44 57.55 38.19
N ASP A 633 60.45 56.73 38.16
CA ASP A 633 61.83 57.11 37.89
C ASP A 633 62.02 57.55 36.45
N GLU A 634 61.45 56.84 35.45
CA GLU A 634 61.45 57.27 34.03
C GLU A 634 60.69 58.58 33.80
N ALA A 635 59.53 58.81 34.48
CA ALA A 635 58.80 60.05 34.38
C ALA A 635 59.55 61.28 34.97
N ALA A 636 60.56 61.03 35.84
CA ALA A 636 61.44 62.05 36.41
C ALA A 636 62.64 62.38 35.48
N GLU A 637 63.10 61.35 34.71
CA GLU A 637 64.16 61.54 33.74
C GLU A 637 63.67 62.22 32.45
N ASP A 638 62.42 62.01 32.02
CA ASP A 638 61.82 62.72 30.87
C ASP A 638 61.42 64.20 31.19
N ALA A 639 61.52 64.64 32.45
CA ALA A 639 61.16 65.96 32.88
C ALA A 639 62.37 66.91 33.17
N GLU A 640 63.62 66.41 33.04
CA GLU A 640 64.87 67.18 33.04
C GLU A 640 65.37 67.38 31.58
#